data_e07673a077c9b5001271b14a94f9960a
#
_entry.id   e07673a077c9b5001271b14a94f9960a
#
_cell.length_a   1.000
_cell.length_b   1.000
_cell.length_c   1.000
_cell.angle_alpha   90.00
_cell.angle_beta   90.00
_cell.angle_gamma   90.00
#
_symmetry.space_group_name_H-M   'P 1'
#
loop_
_entity.id
_entity.type
_entity.pdbx_description
1 polymer ?
#
loop_
_entity_poly.entity_id
_entity_poly.type
_entity_poly.pdbx_seq_one_letter_code
_entity_poly.pdbx_strand_id
1 'polypeptide(L)'
;MSTVLFQLAWQTVRTRRTAFAGCFVAMICAQTLVTACAVLLQSGARAPSAEGGQDVVSFVVPFGFSCLFVAAFAVAGAFSLAVQQRTREIALLRAIAATPRQVRRLIAVEAMVVTAASAAPGCGLGVLLAAAIRARLAAQSMIPGTFDLDFGAVALICAVAVCCVTAEAAVWRSGRRAARVRAVQALGEAAVPSRRVGALRTGAGLAVLAGGGRGLVAIAGSQGSDAANSAAGMVMVLMVAVALLAPWIGRSAGAALGLLCRVLFPGVGFLVRANLNLGHRRLAAAVVPLALTVAFAAVALFVPQMKWHETRRLDDRRIVANHMVRAPGGLPATAPATVGQVPGVAAAIGVSSTYVRVLLGDGPAPSGPGAVAAAVTSGPLGQVLDLGTSAGSLDRLGRNDIALSEHMAGRVRAKVGDEVRLEMESGRTEQVRLAAVYTRSQGFGDAVLSGRLAAAHRQDGPPVEDLVYVRSRPGQDRAVADGLDALRRANPTWRMLDRAGYRAEAQRQQDASMTVTYLLLGVITVFTSISVVNTLVMTTMERSREFALLRLVGATRRQVVRMMRLETAVTVLAALLVGAAVASAVLIAFSRALTGSGSPHPPASTAALIIAGAGALALATGVAVTRIALRERPSAALRGA
;
A
#
# COMPACT_ATOMS: atom_id res chain seq x y z
N MET A 1 25.77 34.92 8.37
CA MET A 1 26.17 33.50 8.54
C MET A 1 25.30 32.51 7.72
N SER A 2 24.03 32.80 7.44
CA SER A 2 23.15 31.97 6.58
C SER A 2 23.54 31.98 5.10
N THR A 3 23.92 33.14 4.55
CA THR A 3 24.30 33.33 3.15
C THR A 3 25.59 32.61 2.78
N VAL A 4 26.58 32.63 3.64
CA VAL A 4 27.87 31.92 3.42
C VAL A 4 27.69 30.41 3.42
N LEU A 5 26.87 29.86 4.32
CA LEU A 5 26.56 28.43 4.35
C LEU A 5 25.79 27.99 3.09
N PHE A 6 24.87 28.83 2.62
CA PHE A 6 24.12 28.55 1.38
C PHE A 6 25.03 28.58 0.15
N GLN A 7 25.93 29.59 0.04
CA GLN A 7 26.91 29.65 -1.05
C GLN A 7 27.84 28.45 -1.06
N LEU A 8 28.37 28.06 0.10
CA LEU A 8 29.19 26.84 0.24
C LEU A 8 28.43 25.59 -0.16
N ALA A 9 27.18 25.43 0.29
CA ALA A 9 26.35 24.27 -0.05
C ALA A 9 26.07 24.23 -1.56
N TRP A 10 25.73 25.37 -2.17
CA TRP A 10 25.50 25.48 -3.62
C TRP A 10 26.77 25.14 -4.42
N GLN A 11 27.92 25.68 -4.05
CA GLN A 11 29.20 25.36 -4.69
C GLN A 11 29.55 23.88 -4.55
N THR A 12 29.33 23.29 -3.38
CA THR A 12 29.58 21.86 -3.14
C THR A 12 28.71 20.99 -4.03
N VAL A 13 27.41 21.27 -4.13
CA VAL A 13 26.47 20.55 -5.01
C VAL A 13 26.85 20.70 -6.48
N ARG A 14 27.25 21.91 -6.89
CA ARG A 14 27.63 22.21 -8.29
C ARG A 14 28.96 21.58 -8.71
N THR A 15 29.95 21.53 -7.83
CA THR A 15 31.27 20.94 -8.11
C THR A 15 31.24 19.42 -8.06
N ARG A 16 30.33 18.82 -7.27
CA ARG A 16 30.23 17.37 -7.08
C ARG A 16 28.93 16.77 -7.60
N ARG A 17 28.56 17.12 -8.82
CA ARG A 17 27.31 16.68 -9.47
C ARG A 17 27.09 15.18 -9.40
N THR A 18 28.14 14.37 -9.56
CA THR A 18 28.05 12.90 -9.55
C THR A 18 27.67 12.34 -8.18
N ALA A 19 28.18 12.92 -7.09
CA ALA A 19 27.86 12.46 -5.74
C ALA A 19 26.43 12.78 -5.32
N PHE A 20 25.87 13.91 -5.78
CA PHE A 20 24.50 14.32 -5.49
C PHE A 20 23.47 13.86 -6.53
N ALA A 21 23.92 13.40 -7.71
CA ALA A 21 23.01 12.94 -8.78
C ALA A 21 22.03 11.88 -8.29
N GLY A 22 22.50 10.94 -7.48
CA GLY A 22 21.67 9.91 -6.92
C GLY A 22 20.62 10.42 -5.93
N CYS A 23 20.98 11.37 -5.06
CA CYS A 23 20.01 12.01 -4.16
C CYS A 23 19.01 12.85 -4.96
N PHE A 24 19.47 13.56 -5.98
CA PHE A 24 18.62 14.38 -6.84
C PHE A 24 17.58 13.53 -7.60
N VAL A 25 17.99 12.42 -8.20
CA VAL A 25 17.08 11.48 -8.87
C VAL A 25 16.09 10.88 -7.89
N ALA A 26 16.55 10.42 -6.71
CA ALA A 26 15.66 9.89 -5.68
C ALA A 26 14.63 10.94 -5.20
N MET A 27 15.06 12.21 -5.08
CA MET A 27 14.16 13.31 -4.70
C MET A 27 13.15 13.64 -5.80
N ILE A 28 13.56 13.71 -7.08
CA ILE A 28 12.62 13.91 -8.20
C ILE A 28 11.56 12.81 -8.18
N CYS A 29 11.97 11.55 -8.09
CA CYS A 29 11.04 10.43 -8.05
C CYS A 29 10.09 10.49 -6.84
N ALA A 30 10.61 10.79 -5.64
CA ALA A 30 9.79 10.95 -4.43
C ALA A 30 8.79 12.11 -4.60
N GLN A 31 9.26 13.25 -5.09
CA GLN A 31 8.43 14.42 -5.35
C GLN A 31 7.33 14.13 -6.38
N THR A 32 7.66 13.39 -7.46
CA THR A 32 6.70 12.95 -8.49
C THR A 32 5.55 12.15 -7.87
N LEU A 33 5.87 11.14 -7.06
CA LEU A 33 4.86 10.30 -6.41
C LEU A 33 4.00 11.08 -5.42
N VAL A 34 4.63 11.85 -4.55
CA VAL A 34 3.91 12.60 -3.50
C VAL A 34 3.04 13.69 -4.13
N THR A 35 3.52 14.37 -5.18
CA THR A 35 2.74 15.37 -5.91
C THR A 35 1.54 14.74 -6.61
N ALA A 36 1.73 13.61 -7.29
CA ALA A 36 0.61 12.91 -7.95
C ALA A 36 -0.49 12.52 -6.96
N CYS A 37 -0.11 11.97 -5.80
CA CYS A 37 -1.06 11.63 -4.74
C CYS A 37 -1.73 12.88 -4.15
N ALA A 38 -0.99 13.96 -3.91
CA ALA A 38 -1.54 15.20 -3.35
C ALA A 38 -2.55 15.87 -4.29
N VAL A 39 -2.26 15.92 -5.60
CA VAL A 39 -3.17 16.45 -6.62
C VAL A 39 -4.44 15.61 -6.70
N LEU A 40 -4.33 14.28 -6.77
CA LEU A 40 -5.50 13.39 -6.81
C LEU A 40 -6.34 13.48 -5.54
N LEU A 41 -5.72 13.57 -4.36
CA LEU A 41 -6.42 13.75 -3.09
C LEU A 41 -7.15 15.10 -3.01
N GLN A 42 -6.50 16.19 -3.43
CA GLN A 42 -7.12 17.51 -3.44
C GLN A 42 -8.31 17.54 -4.41
N SER A 43 -8.15 16.97 -5.61
CA SER A 43 -9.21 16.89 -6.61
C SER A 43 -10.39 16.06 -6.10
N GLY A 44 -10.13 14.89 -5.52
CA GLY A 44 -11.18 14.03 -4.96
C GLY A 44 -11.91 14.65 -3.75
N ALA A 45 -11.17 15.39 -2.89
CA ALA A 45 -11.78 16.06 -1.72
C ALA A 45 -12.65 17.27 -2.09
N ARG A 46 -12.45 17.88 -3.26
CA ARG A 46 -13.23 19.02 -3.75
C ARG A 46 -14.35 18.63 -4.70
N ALA A 47 -14.25 17.48 -5.33
CA ALA A 47 -15.28 17.00 -6.24
C ALA A 47 -16.56 16.64 -5.46
N PRO A 48 -17.74 16.99 -5.98
CA PRO A 48 -19.03 16.54 -5.43
C PRO A 48 -19.10 15.00 -5.35
N SER A 49 -19.82 14.48 -4.37
CA SER A 49 -19.98 13.03 -4.16
C SER A 49 -20.54 12.32 -5.40
N ALA A 50 -21.43 13.02 -6.14
CA ALA A 50 -22.01 12.53 -7.40
C ALA A 50 -20.98 12.37 -8.55
N GLU A 51 -19.82 13.04 -8.47
CA GLU A 51 -18.76 12.99 -9.46
C GLU A 51 -17.65 11.98 -9.13
N GLY A 52 -17.86 11.06 -8.18
CA GLY A 52 -16.90 10.01 -7.83
C GLY A 52 -15.73 10.49 -6.98
N GLY A 53 -15.81 11.67 -6.37
CA GLY A 53 -14.74 12.23 -5.53
C GLY A 53 -14.37 11.33 -4.37
N GLN A 54 -15.35 10.74 -3.67
CA GLN A 54 -15.11 9.80 -2.57
C GLN A 54 -14.42 8.51 -3.03
N ASP A 55 -14.74 8.02 -4.21
CA ASP A 55 -14.10 6.83 -4.76
C ASP A 55 -12.61 7.09 -5.02
N VAL A 56 -12.28 8.24 -5.61
CA VAL A 56 -10.88 8.65 -5.81
C VAL A 56 -10.14 8.76 -4.47
N VAL A 57 -10.72 9.40 -3.46
CA VAL A 57 -10.11 9.53 -2.13
C VAL A 57 -9.88 8.17 -1.49
N SER A 58 -10.87 7.26 -1.54
CA SER A 58 -10.77 5.92 -0.95
C SER A 58 -9.68 5.05 -1.58
N PHE A 59 -9.40 5.22 -2.88
CA PHE A 59 -8.28 4.57 -3.57
C PHE A 59 -6.94 5.25 -3.30
N VAL A 60 -6.91 6.58 -3.36
CA VAL A 60 -5.65 7.35 -3.32
C VAL A 60 -5.07 7.43 -1.91
N VAL A 61 -5.89 7.44 -0.85
CA VAL A 61 -5.39 7.54 0.55
C VAL A 61 -4.49 6.36 0.92
N PRO A 62 -4.91 5.09 0.84
CA PRO A 62 -4.05 3.95 1.18
C PRO A 62 -2.81 3.86 0.27
N PHE A 63 -2.99 4.16 -1.02
CA PHE A 63 -1.90 4.19 -1.98
C PHE A 63 -0.91 5.32 -1.67
N GLY A 64 -1.38 6.52 -1.39
CA GLY A 64 -0.57 7.69 -1.03
C GLY A 64 0.29 7.45 0.21
N PHE A 65 -0.28 6.84 1.25
CA PHE A 65 0.50 6.41 2.42
C PHE A 65 1.62 5.43 2.05
N SER A 66 1.33 4.49 1.17
CA SER A 66 2.32 3.51 0.70
C SER A 66 3.42 4.18 -0.11
N CYS A 67 3.06 5.08 -1.02
CA CYS A 67 4.00 5.87 -1.80
C CYS A 67 4.89 6.74 -0.91
N LEU A 68 4.31 7.43 0.06
CA LEU A 68 5.04 8.25 1.02
C LEU A 68 6.03 7.42 1.83
N PHE A 69 5.61 6.24 2.27
CA PHE A 69 6.45 5.34 3.05
C PHE A 69 7.64 4.83 2.22
N VAL A 70 7.41 4.38 0.98
CA VAL A 70 8.46 3.93 0.05
C VAL A 70 9.40 5.08 -0.29
N ALA A 71 8.86 6.28 -0.57
CA ALA A 71 9.63 7.49 -0.85
C ALA A 71 10.52 7.88 0.33
N ALA A 72 9.99 7.83 1.56
CA ALA A 72 10.76 8.13 2.77
C ALA A 72 11.96 7.18 2.95
N PHE A 73 11.76 5.88 2.71
CA PHE A 73 12.87 4.91 2.78
C PHE A 73 13.91 5.13 1.68
N ALA A 74 13.48 5.40 0.46
CA ALA A 74 14.38 5.63 -0.67
C ALA A 74 15.21 6.90 -0.46
N VAL A 75 14.58 8.00 -0.07
CA VAL A 75 15.23 9.28 0.24
C VAL A 75 16.19 9.11 1.42
N ALA A 76 15.76 8.47 2.51
CA ALA A 76 16.61 8.20 3.67
C ALA A 76 17.83 7.36 3.30
N GLY A 77 17.66 6.35 2.45
CA GLY A 77 18.76 5.54 1.92
C GLY A 77 19.76 6.35 1.12
N ALA A 78 19.28 7.15 0.15
CA ALA A 78 20.12 7.98 -0.72
C ALA A 78 20.93 9.01 0.08
N PHE A 79 20.30 9.77 0.97
CA PHE A 79 21.00 10.76 1.80
C PHE A 79 21.94 10.11 2.82
N SER A 80 21.55 8.98 3.42
CA SER A 80 22.42 8.25 4.34
C SER A 80 23.71 7.81 3.66
N LEU A 81 23.62 7.34 2.42
CA LEU A 81 24.76 6.92 1.62
C LEU A 81 25.63 8.11 1.23
N ALA A 82 25.03 9.21 0.74
CA ALA A 82 25.76 10.44 0.40
C ALA A 82 26.56 11.02 1.58
N VAL A 83 25.98 10.98 2.79
CA VAL A 83 26.68 11.40 4.01
C VAL A 83 27.82 10.44 4.36
N GLN A 84 27.64 9.13 4.18
CA GLN A 84 28.68 8.13 4.44
C GLN A 84 29.88 8.31 3.50
N GLN A 85 29.65 8.59 2.22
CA GLN A 85 30.72 8.84 1.24
C GLN A 85 31.64 10.02 1.61
N ARG A 86 31.11 10.98 2.38
CA ARG A 86 31.81 12.21 2.77
C ARG A 86 32.36 12.19 4.19
N THR A 87 32.39 11.01 4.83
CA THR A 87 32.81 10.89 6.23
C THR A 87 34.24 11.43 6.45
N ARG A 88 35.19 11.22 5.50
CA ARG A 88 36.57 11.72 5.56
C ARG A 88 36.62 13.25 5.48
N GLU A 89 35.83 13.86 4.59
CA GLU A 89 35.73 15.33 4.46
C GLU A 89 35.14 15.96 5.74
N ILE A 90 34.09 15.33 6.25
CA ILE A 90 33.46 15.75 7.51
C ILE A 90 34.48 15.69 8.67
N ALA A 91 35.32 14.67 8.68
CA ALA A 91 36.38 14.53 9.66
C ALA A 91 37.48 15.61 9.51
N LEU A 92 37.87 15.96 8.27
CA LEU A 92 38.78 17.06 7.99
C LEU A 92 38.22 18.41 8.45
N LEU A 93 36.94 18.69 8.14
CA LEU A 93 36.26 19.90 8.63
C LEU A 93 36.26 19.97 10.15
N ARG A 94 36.14 18.84 10.84
CA ARG A 94 36.22 18.77 12.30
C ARG A 94 37.66 18.91 12.82
N ALA A 95 38.66 18.48 12.05
CA ALA A 95 40.07 18.69 12.41
C ALA A 95 40.44 20.18 12.38
N ILE A 96 39.82 21.00 11.53
CA ILE A 96 39.96 22.46 11.50
C ILE A 96 38.95 23.18 12.40
N ALA A 97 38.51 22.51 13.48
CA ALA A 97 37.66 23.05 14.56
C ALA A 97 36.20 23.32 14.21
N ALA A 98 35.64 22.77 13.13
CA ALA A 98 34.20 22.84 12.87
C ALA A 98 33.40 22.12 13.95
N THR A 99 32.38 22.78 14.52
CA THR A 99 31.51 22.18 15.55
C THR A 99 30.54 21.14 14.96
N PRO A 100 30.09 20.15 15.75
CA PRO A 100 29.10 19.17 15.29
C PRO A 100 27.78 19.81 14.82
N ARG A 101 27.43 20.98 15.36
CA ARG A 101 26.23 21.75 14.96
C ARG A 101 26.43 22.38 13.58
N GLN A 102 27.60 22.94 13.30
CA GLN A 102 27.93 23.52 11.98
C GLN A 102 27.92 22.45 10.88
N VAL A 103 28.54 21.30 11.14
CA VAL A 103 28.53 20.16 10.19
C VAL A 103 27.10 19.70 9.88
N ARG A 104 26.27 19.51 10.91
CA ARG A 104 24.86 19.10 10.70
C ARG A 104 24.08 20.14 9.91
N ARG A 105 24.28 21.43 10.21
CA ARG A 105 23.60 22.52 9.49
C ARG A 105 24.06 22.59 8.03
N LEU A 106 25.33 22.36 7.75
CA LEU A 106 25.83 22.28 6.37
C LEU A 106 25.13 21.16 5.59
N ILE A 107 25.08 19.95 6.15
CA ILE A 107 24.44 18.80 5.50
C ILE A 107 22.92 19.04 5.31
N ALA A 108 22.25 19.68 6.27
CA ALA A 108 20.84 20.05 6.17
C ALA A 108 20.61 21.06 5.04
N VAL A 109 21.44 22.11 4.95
CA VAL A 109 21.35 23.09 3.85
C VAL A 109 21.61 22.46 2.48
N GLU A 110 22.59 21.54 2.37
CA GLU A 110 22.83 20.78 1.13
C GLU A 110 21.60 19.94 0.73
N ALA A 111 20.97 19.25 1.69
CA ALA A 111 19.74 18.49 1.42
C ALA A 111 18.60 19.40 0.97
N MET A 112 18.45 20.57 1.59
CA MET A 112 17.44 21.56 1.23
C MET A 112 17.67 22.10 -0.19
N VAL A 113 18.92 22.35 -0.58
CA VAL A 113 19.28 22.77 -1.95
C VAL A 113 18.91 21.69 -2.96
N VAL A 114 19.21 20.41 -2.68
CA VAL A 114 18.85 19.30 -3.57
C VAL A 114 17.34 19.16 -3.67
N THR A 115 16.62 19.26 -2.55
CA THR A 115 15.15 19.18 -2.52
C THR A 115 14.51 20.33 -3.29
N ALA A 116 14.99 21.56 -3.11
CA ALA A 116 14.49 22.72 -3.83
C ALA A 116 14.75 22.60 -5.34
N ALA A 117 15.95 22.14 -5.74
CA ALA A 117 16.28 21.92 -7.15
C ALA A 117 15.43 20.82 -7.80
N SER A 118 15.03 19.79 -7.02
CA SER A 118 14.17 18.70 -7.50
C SER A 118 12.68 19.04 -7.51
N ALA A 119 12.25 20.13 -6.85
CA ALA A 119 10.85 20.47 -6.70
C ALA A 119 10.16 20.74 -8.05
N ALA A 120 10.75 21.60 -8.88
CA ALA A 120 10.15 21.95 -10.19
C ALA A 120 10.00 20.73 -11.12
N PRO A 121 11.07 19.97 -11.43
CA PRO A 121 10.93 18.79 -12.29
C PRO A 121 10.08 17.69 -11.64
N GLY A 122 10.16 17.50 -10.32
CA GLY A 122 9.37 16.50 -9.62
C GLY A 122 7.88 16.83 -9.56
N CYS A 123 7.52 18.09 -9.31
CA CYS A 123 6.12 18.53 -9.37
C CYS A 123 5.56 18.44 -10.80
N GLY A 124 6.31 18.86 -11.81
CA GLY A 124 5.89 18.76 -13.21
C GLY A 124 5.61 17.32 -13.64
N LEU A 125 6.52 16.39 -13.34
CA LEU A 125 6.32 14.96 -13.58
C LEU A 125 5.17 14.40 -12.74
N GLY A 126 4.97 14.89 -11.51
CA GLY A 126 3.88 14.46 -10.63
C GLY A 126 2.50 14.85 -11.16
N VAL A 127 2.38 16.07 -11.70
CA VAL A 127 1.15 16.54 -12.39
C VAL A 127 0.87 15.67 -13.62
N LEU A 128 1.89 15.38 -14.44
CA LEU A 128 1.74 14.51 -15.61
C LEU A 128 1.32 13.08 -15.18
N LEU A 129 1.88 12.56 -14.11
CA LEU A 129 1.51 11.25 -13.57
C LEU A 129 0.06 11.25 -13.06
N ALA A 130 -0.38 12.30 -12.34
CA ALA A 130 -1.76 12.45 -11.89
C ALA A 130 -2.73 12.49 -13.08
N ALA A 131 -2.40 13.22 -14.14
CA ALA A 131 -3.19 13.28 -15.37
C ALA A 131 -3.25 11.91 -16.07
N ALA A 132 -2.15 11.17 -16.12
CA ALA A 132 -2.12 9.83 -16.69
C ALA A 132 -2.97 8.83 -15.87
N ILE A 133 -2.91 8.89 -14.53
CA ILE A 133 -3.75 8.06 -13.65
C ILE A 133 -5.23 8.40 -13.87
N ARG A 134 -5.59 9.70 -13.87
CA ARG A 134 -6.96 10.16 -14.14
C ARG A 134 -7.48 9.65 -15.49
N ALA A 135 -6.69 9.79 -16.55
CA ALA A 135 -7.07 9.34 -17.88
C ALA A 135 -7.35 7.81 -17.92
N ARG A 136 -6.55 7.03 -17.20
CA ARG A 136 -6.75 5.57 -17.08
C ARG A 136 -7.99 5.20 -16.26
N LEU A 137 -8.24 5.90 -15.13
CA LEU A 137 -9.44 5.71 -14.32
C LEU A 137 -10.72 6.04 -15.11
N ALA A 138 -10.71 7.14 -15.86
CA ALA A 138 -11.82 7.55 -16.73
C ALA A 138 -12.05 6.54 -17.88
N ALA A 139 -10.98 6.06 -18.53
CA ALA A 139 -11.08 5.06 -19.58
C ALA A 139 -11.67 3.72 -19.12
N GLN A 140 -11.60 3.43 -17.82
CA GLN A 140 -12.19 2.23 -17.20
C GLN A 140 -13.56 2.50 -16.55
N SER A 141 -14.13 3.68 -16.76
CA SER A 141 -15.42 4.10 -16.19
C SER A 141 -15.47 4.02 -14.65
N MET A 142 -14.33 4.12 -13.98
CA MET A 142 -14.23 4.16 -12.52
C MET A 142 -14.49 5.55 -11.96
N ILE A 143 -14.28 6.58 -12.79
CA ILE A 143 -14.62 7.97 -12.51
C ILE A 143 -15.34 8.55 -13.74
N PRO A 144 -16.26 9.49 -13.56
CA PRO A 144 -16.87 10.21 -14.68
C PRO A 144 -15.81 10.91 -15.53
N GLY A 145 -16.03 10.98 -16.85
CA GLY A 145 -15.14 11.73 -17.75
C GLY A 145 -15.06 13.23 -17.43
N THR A 146 -16.07 13.74 -16.73
CA THR A 146 -16.19 15.12 -16.23
C THR A 146 -15.33 15.41 -14.98
N PHE A 147 -14.75 14.38 -14.36
CA PHE A 147 -13.88 14.57 -13.19
C PHE A 147 -12.64 15.38 -13.57
N ASP A 148 -12.55 16.62 -13.10
CA ASP A 148 -11.44 17.51 -13.38
C ASP A 148 -10.37 17.48 -12.29
N LEU A 149 -9.09 17.57 -12.72
CA LEU A 149 -7.97 17.69 -11.82
C LEU A 149 -7.81 19.13 -11.35
N ASP A 150 -7.80 19.32 -10.05
CA ASP A 150 -7.49 20.61 -9.44
C ASP A 150 -5.98 20.70 -9.15
N PHE A 151 -5.30 21.52 -9.94
CA PHE A 151 -3.87 21.80 -9.78
C PHE A 151 -3.61 22.92 -8.76
N GLY A 152 -4.31 22.91 -7.65
CA GLY A 152 -4.20 23.93 -6.61
C GLY A 152 -2.79 24.03 -6.02
N ALA A 153 -2.34 25.25 -5.77
CA ALA A 153 -1.05 25.51 -5.13
C ALA A 153 -0.86 24.77 -3.80
N VAL A 154 -1.96 24.51 -3.09
CA VAL A 154 -1.94 23.81 -1.79
C VAL A 154 -1.38 22.38 -1.94
N ALA A 155 -1.83 21.60 -2.93
CA ALA A 155 -1.31 20.25 -3.15
C ALA A 155 0.19 20.27 -3.46
N LEU A 156 0.65 21.20 -4.30
CA LEU A 156 2.05 21.34 -4.67
C LEU A 156 2.92 21.76 -3.48
N ILE A 157 2.47 22.75 -2.70
CA ILE A 157 3.19 23.21 -1.51
C ILE A 157 3.25 22.10 -0.46
N CYS A 158 2.15 21.40 -0.19
CA CYS A 158 2.13 20.27 0.74
C CYS A 158 3.06 19.14 0.29
N ALA A 159 3.08 18.81 -1.00
CA ALA A 159 3.98 17.79 -1.53
C ALA A 159 5.46 18.17 -1.36
N VAL A 160 5.83 19.41 -1.66
CA VAL A 160 7.20 19.91 -1.44
C VAL A 160 7.54 19.91 0.05
N ALA A 161 6.63 20.38 0.91
CA ALA A 161 6.84 20.42 2.35
C ALA A 161 7.07 19.02 2.93
N VAL A 162 6.26 18.03 2.53
CA VAL A 162 6.41 16.63 2.96
C VAL A 162 7.76 16.06 2.51
N CYS A 163 8.19 16.33 1.29
CA CYS A 163 9.49 15.89 0.79
C CYS A 163 10.64 16.60 1.51
N CYS A 164 10.53 17.90 1.83
CA CYS A 164 11.50 18.62 2.65
C CYS A 164 11.62 18.02 4.04
N VAL A 165 10.50 17.80 4.73
CA VAL A 165 10.50 17.20 6.07
C VAL A 165 11.13 15.81 6.06
N THR A 166 10.81 15.00 5.05
CA THR A 166 11.36 13.65 4.88
C THR A 166 12.89 13.68 4.67
N ALA A 167 13.37 14.57 3.81
CA ALA A 167 14.80 14.76 3.54
C ALA A 167 15.54 15.25 4.79
N GLU A 168 15.02 16.25 5.49
CA GLU A 168 15.61 16.78 6.72
C GLU A 168 15.64 15.74 7.84
N ALA A 169 14.58 14.94 8.02
CA ALA A 169 14.56 13.85 8.99
C ALA A 169 15.62 12.78 8.68
N ALA A 170 15.81 12.44 7.40
CA ALA A 170 16.83 11.51 6.93
C ALA A 170 18.25 12.02 7.21
N VAL A 171 18.50 13.29 6.88
CA VAL A 171 19.78 13.97 7.08
C VAL A 171 20.09 14.17 8.56
N TRP A 172 19.11 14.57 9.36
CA TRP A 172 19.30 14.75 10.80
C TRP A 172 19.76 13.46 11.49
N ARG A 173 19.21 12.32 11.07
CA ARG A 173 19.57 10.99 11.60
C ARG A 173 20.97 10.56 11.15
N SER A 174 21.29 10.71 9.86
CA SER A 174 22.60 10.35 9.29
C SER A 174 23.71 11.32 9.74
N GLY A 175 23.44 12.62 9.75
CA GLY A 175 24.34 13.69 10.18
C GLY A 175 24.71 13.63 11.66
N ARG A 176 23.79 13.19 12.55
CA ARG A 176 24.12 12.96 13.97
C ARG A 176 25.22 11.91 14.17
N ARG A 177 25.26 10.88 13.33
CA ARG A 177 26.30 9.84 13.38
C ARG A 177 27.62 10.36 12.83
N ALA A 178 27.60 11.01 11.68
CA ALA A 178 28.78 11.58 11.04
C ALA A 178 29.45 12.65 11.92
N ALA A 179 28.65 13.53 12.55
CA ALA A 179 29.14 14.57 13.43
C ALA A 179 29.75 14.08 14.77
N ARG A 180 29.54 12.82 15.16
CA ARG A 180 30.11 12.21 16.38
C ARG A 180 31.40 11.43 16.14
N VAL A 181 31.83 11.27 14.91
CA VAL A 181 33.12 10.60 14.59
C VAL A 181 34.26 11.46 15.10
N ARG A 182 35.18 10.88 15.89
CA ARG A 182 36.38 11.57 16.36
C ARG A 182 37.36 11.77 15.19
N ALA A 183 37.89 12.98 15.04
CA ALA A 183 38.82 13.35 13.95
C ALA A 183 40.03 12.38 13.85
N VAL A 184 40.56 11.96 14.99
CA VAL A 184 41.68 11.00 15.06
C VAL A 184 41.31 9.61 14.51
N GLN A 185 40.09 9.16 14.67
CA GLN A 185 39.64 7.84 14.16
C GLN A 185 39.39 7.81 12.65
N ALA A 186 39.16 8.96 12.02
CA ALA A 186 38.91 9.06 10.59
C ALA A 186 40.20 9.24 9.77
N LEU A 187 41.31 9.63 10.41
CA LEU A 187 42.62 9.78 9.78
C LEU A 187 43.44 8.48 9.84
N GLY A 188 43.09 7.54 10.71
CA GLY A 188 43.71 6.22 10.77
C GLY A 188 43.15 5.31 9.67
N GLU A 189 44.00 4.78 8.80
CA GLU A 189 43.66 3.85 7.73
C GLU A 189 43.04 2.52 8.22
N ALA A 190 43.01 2.26 9.51
CA ALA A 190 42.56 1.03 10.16
C ALA A 190 41.31 1.21 11.04
N ALA A 191 40.45 2.18 10.79
CA ALA A 191 39.19 2.30 11.53
C ALA A 191 38.22 1.15 11.18
N VAL A 192 38.41 0.01 11.86
CA VAL A 192 37.47 -1.12 11.81
C VAL A 192 36.09 -0.60 12.27
N PRO A 193 35.08 -0.59 11.39
CA PRO A 193 33.77 -0.09 11.77
C PRO A 193 33.27 -0.88 12.97
N SER A 194 32.81 -0.18 14.02
CA SER A 194 32.36 -0.82 15.25
C SER A 194 31.33 -1.92 14.95
N ARG A 195 31.65 -3.15 15.32
CA ARG A 195 30.81 -4.34 15.10
C ARG A 195 29.49 -4.32 15.93
N ARG A 196 29.37 -3.41 16.89
CA ARG A 196 28.21 -3.35 17.79
C ARG A 196 27.04 -2.67 17.11
N VAL A 197 25.96 -3.42 16.94
CA VAL A 197 24.63 -2.87 16.64
C VAL A 197 24.12 -2.24 17.94
N GLY A 198 23.71 -0.97 17.92
CA GLY A 198 23.26 -0.29 19.15
C GLY A 198 22.09 -1.05 19.78
N ALA A 199 22.20 -1.38 21.07
CA ALA A 199 21.17 -2.13 21.81
C ALA A 199 19.80 -1.47 21.71
N LEU A 200 19.75 -0.13 21.76
CA LEU A 200 18.50 0.63 21.59
C LEU A 200 17.79 0.37 20.25
N ARG A 201 18.56 0.29 19.15
CA ARG A 201 17.99 0.02 17.81
C ARG A 201 17.45 -1.40 17.72
N THR A 202 18.18 -2.37 18.27
CA THR A 202 17.74 -3.76 18.31
C THR A 202 16.51 -3.92 19.20
N GLY A 203 16.51 -3.31 20.40
CA GLY A 203 15.36 -3.31 21.30
C GLY A 203 14.14 -2.66 20.68
N ALA A 204 14.28 -1.50 20.03
CA ALA A 204 13.19 -0.85 19.29
C ALA A 204 12.68 -1.74 18.14
N GLY A 205 13.58 -2.40 17.39
CA GLY A 205 13.20 -3.31 16.32
C GLY A 205 12.40 -4.53 16.82
N LEU A 206 12.83 -5.12 17.94
CA LEU A 206 12.11 -6.23 18.57
C LEU A 206 10.76 -5.78 19.16
N ALA A 207 10.69 -4.59 19.75
CA ALA A 207 9.43 -4.04 20.27
C ALA A 207 8.41 -3.79 19.13
N VAL A 208 8.86 -3.22 17.99
CA VAL A 208 7.99 -3.04 16.82
C VAL A 208 7.58 -4.39 16.21
N LEU A 209 8.49 -5.37 16.19
CA LEU A 209 8.17 -6.71 15.70
C LEU A 209 7.14 -7.42 16.62
N ALA A 210 7.30 -7.30 17.93
CA ALA A 210 6.33 -7.85 18.90
C ALA A 210 4.97 -7.14 18.80
N GLY A 211 4.97 -5.80 18.66
CA GLY A 211 3.76 -5.02 18.39
C GLY A 211 3.08 -5.41 17.07
N GLY A 212 3.87 -5.62 16.02
CA GLY A 212 3.41 -6.16 14.75
C GLY A 212 2.81 -7.56 14.89
N GLY A 213 3.44 -8.45 15.66
CA GLY A 213 2.90 -9.79 15.95
C GLY A 213 1.54 -9.73 16.67
N ARG A 214 1.40 -8.85 17.67
CA ARG A 214 0.09 -8.60 18.31
C ARG A 214 -0.95 -8.04 17.32
N GLY A 215 -0.52 -7.11 16.44
CA GLY A 215 -1.38 -6.58 15.39
C GLY A 215 -1.83 -7.65 14.40
N LEU A 216 -0.98 -8.61 14.03
CA LEU A 216 -1.37 -9.76 13.21
C LEU A 216 -2.42 -10.64 13.89
N VAL A 217 -2.30 -10.85 15.19
CA VAL A 217 -3.32 -11.57 15.98
C VAL A 217 -4.63 -10.78 16.01
N ALA A 218 -4.56 -9.45 16.17
CA ALA A 218 -5.75 -8.59 16.13
C ALA A 218 -6.43 -8.61 14.75
N ILE A 219 -5.65 -8.61 13.65
CA ILE A 219 -6.19 -8.76 12.28
C ILE A 219 -6.87 -10.12 12.13
N ALA A 220 -6.26 -11.20 12.62
CA ALA A 220 -6.84 -12.54 12.55
C ALA A 220 -8.17 -12.67 13.31
N GLY A 221 -8.42 -11.82 14.32
CA GLY A 221 -9.68 -11.73 15.06
C GLY A 221 -10.66 -10.67 14.52
N SER A 222 -10.25 -9.85 13.53
CA SER A 222 -11.14 -8.88 12.87
C SER A 222 -11.83 -9.50 11.67
N GLN A 223 -12.87 -8.86 11.15
CA GLN A 223 -13.58 -9.32 9.94
C GLN A 223 -13.89 -8.13 9.01
N GLY A 224 -14.23 -8.44 7.77
CA GLY A 224 -14.71 -7.46 6.81
C GLY A 224 -13.65 -6.50 6.26
N SER A 225 -14.06 -5.25 6.01
CA SER A 225 -13.22 -4.18 5.44
C SER A 225 -12.08 -3.77 6.35
N ASP A 226 -12.27 -3.85 7.67
CA ASP A 226 -11.29 -3.45 8.67
C ASP A 226 -10.04 -4.34 8.63
N ALA A 227 -10.22 -5.64 8.40
CA ALA A 227 -9.11 -6.57 8.23
C ALA A 227 -8.26 -6.24 6.99
N ALA A 228 -8.89 -5.87 5.86
CA ALA A 228 -8.17 -5.54 4.63
C ALA A 228 -7.36 -4.24 4.76
N ASN A 229 -7.94 -3.19 5.34
CA ASN A 229 -7.27 -1.91 5.58
C ASN A 229 -6.10 -2.08 6.58
N SER A 230 -6.34 -2.86 7.65
CA SER A 230 -5.32 -3.17 8.65
C SER A 230 -4.17 -3.99 8.08
N ALA A 231 -4.42 -4.90 7.12
CA ALA A 231 -3.39 -5.69 6.45
C ALA A 231 -2.37 -4.82 5.72
N ALA A 232 -2.83 -3.80 4.96
CA ALA A 232 -1.94 -2.86 4.28
C ALA A 232 -1.06 -2.06 5.26
N GLY A 233 -1.64 -1.57 6.35
CA GLY A 233 -0.90 -0.87 7.42
C GLY A 233 0.10 -1.77 8.12
N MET A 234 -0.24 -3.06 8.32
CA MET A 234 0.63 -4.01 8.99
C MET A 234 1.92 -4.31 8.23
N VAL A 235 1.88 -4.32 6.89
CA VAL A 235 3.10 -4.40 6.06
C VAL A 235 4.06 -3.28 6.44
N MET A 236 3.56 -2.05 6.60
CA MET A 236 4.42 -0.90 6.95
C MET A 236 5.04 -1.07 8.34
N VAL A 237 4.26 -1.50 9.33
CA VAL A 237 4.76 -1.75 10.69
C VAL A 237 5.85 -2.82 10.69
N LEU A 238 5.61 -3.96 10.03
CA LEU A 238 6.59 -5.03 9.93
C LEU A 238 7.83 -4.61 9.15
N MET A 239 7.69 -3.79 8.11
CA MET A 239 8.83 -3.27 7.36
C MET A 239 9.65 -2.25 8.15
N VAL A 240 9.05 -1.48 9.06
CA VAL A 240 9.82 -0.68 10.05
C VAL A 240 10.63 -1.59 10.96
N ALA A 241 10.05 -2.70 11.45
CA ALA A 241 10.79 -3.69 12.23
C ALA A 241 11.97 -4.28 11.42
N VAL A 242 11.75 -4.69 10.17
CA VAL A 242 12.78 -5.17 9.24
C VAL A 242 13.88 -4.12 9.04
N ALA A 243 13.53 -2.84 8.83
CA ALA A 243 14.49 -1.76 8.66
C ALA A 243 15.33 -1.50 9.93
N LEU A 244 14.72 -1.62 11.12
CA LEU A 244 15.44 -1.51 12.39
C LEU A 244 16.35 -2.71 12.62
N LEU A 245 15.90 -3.91 12.29
CA LEU A 245 16.67 -5.17 12.42
C LEU A 245 17.57 -5.46 11.20
N ALA A 246 17.58 -4.60 10.18
CA ALA A 246 18.32 -4.79 8.94
C ALA A 246 19.79 -5.19 9.11
N PRO A 247 20.60 -4.66 10.08
CA PRO A 247 21.98 -5.11 10.27
C PRO A 247 22.08 -6.58 10.72
N TRP A 248 21.09 -7.08 11.46
CA TRP A 248 21.02 -8.49 11.87
C TRP A 248 20.60 -9.36 10.68
N ILE A 249 19.59 -8.92 9.94
CA ILE A 249 19.11 -9.59 8.71
C ILE A 249 20.27 -9.66 7.70
N GLY A 250 21.01 -8.56 7.50
CA GLY A 250 22.16 -8.53 6.59
C GLY A 250 23.28 -9.49 7.03
N ARG A 251 23.51 -9.66 8.36
CA ARG A 251 24.49 -10.64 8.87
C ARG A 251 24.02 -12.08 8.66
N SER A 252 22.80 -12.41 9.04
CA SER A 252 22.28 -13.77 8.90
C SER A 252 22.13 -14.17 7.44
N ALA A 253 21.59 -13.29 6.59
CA ALA A 253 21.49 -13.53 5.16
C ALA A 253 22.87 -13.65 4.49
N GLY A 254 23.82 -12.76 4.84
CA GLY A 254 25.20 -12.82 4.35
C GLY A 254 25.94 -14.09 4.77
N ALA A 255 25.73 -14.57 5.99
CA ALA A 255 26.30 -15.80 6.47
C ALA A 255 25.69 -17.04 5.79
N ALA A 256 24.37 -17.14 5.75
CA ALA A 256 23.65 -18.28 5.19
C ALA A 256 23.82 -18.38 3.67
N LEU A 257 23.52 -17.30 2.95
CA LEU A 257 23.61 -17.28 1.49
C LEU A 257 25.07 -17.24 1.02
N GLY A 258 25.98 -16.63 1.78
CA GLY A 258 27.41 -16.69 1.52
C GLY A 258 27.99 -18.11 1.67
N LEU A 259 27.48 -18.90 2.63
CA LEU A 259 27.83 -20.32 2.76
C LEU A 259 27.33 -21.11 1.54
N LEU A 260 26.09 -20.88 1.13
CA LEU A 260 25.50 -21.49 -0.08
C LEU A 260 26.33 -21.16 -1.33
N CYS A 261 26.73 -19.89 -1.51
CA CYS A 261 27.58 -19.48 -2.62
C CYS A 261 28.95 -20.18 -2.59
N ARG A 262 29.52 -20.40 -1.40
CA ARG A 262 30.79 -21.12 -1.28
C ARG A 262 30.69 -22.57 -1.71
N VAL A 263 29.56 -23.23 -1.41
CA VAL A 263 29.32 -24.63 -1.79
C VAL A 263 29.06 -24.76 -3.29
N LEU A 264 28.20 -23.88 -3.84
CA LEU A 264 27.79 -23.95 -5.25
C LEU A 264 28.84 -23.43 -6.25
N PHE A 265 29.71 -22.50 -5.82
CA PHE A 265 30.70 -21.84 -6.68
C PHE A 265 32.08 -21.84 -6.03
N PRO A 266 32.81 -22.96 -6.00
CA PRO A 266 34.16 -23.03 -5.44
C PRO A 266 35.10 -22.01 -6.12
N GLY A 267 35.88 -21.29 -5.35
CA GLY A 267 36.77 -20.21 -5.81
C GLY A 267 36.16 -18.82 -5.74
N VAL A 268 35.17 -18.48 -6.54
CA VAL A 268 34.51 -17.15 -6.50
C VAL A 268 33.57 -17.03 -5.29
N GLY A 269 32.92 -18.10 -4.88
CA GLY A 269 32.01 -18.11 -3.72
C GLY A 269 32.72 -17.83 -2.38
N PHE A 270 34.00 -18.16 -2.24
CA PHE A 270 34.81 -17.77 -1.09
C PHE A 270 34.93 -16.24 -0.99
N LEU A 271 35.25 -15.56 -2.11
CA LEU A 271 35.35 -14.11 -2.18
C LEU A 271 33.99 -13.44 -1.89
N VAL A 272 32.91 -14.00 -2.45
CA VAL A 272 31.53 -13.51 -2.20
C VAL A 272 31.19 -13.60 -0.71
N ARG A 273 31.47 -14.74 -0.06
CA ARG A 273 31.22 -14.94 1.37
C ARG A 273 32.02 -13.96 2.23
N ALA A 274 33.32 -13.81 1.96
CA ALA A 274 34.17 -12.87 2.69
C ALA A 274 33.64 -11.45 2.57
N ASN A 275 33.22 -11.07 1.37
CA ASN A 275 32.72 -9.74 1.06
C ASN A 275 31.33 -9.45 1.67
N LEU A 276 30.43 -10.42 1.65
CA LEU A 276 29.10 -10.30 2.29
C LEU A 276 29.22 -10.16 3.81
N ASN A 277 30.15 -10.87 4.45
CA ASN A 277 30.38 -10.78 5.88
C ASN A 277 30.93 -9.41 6.30
N LEU A 278 31.81 -8.82 5.51
CA LEU A 278 32.33 -7.47 5.74
C LEU A 278 31.29 -6.39 5.38
N GLY A 279 30.53 -6.60 4.29
CA GLY A 279 29.57 -5.66 3.73
C GLY A 279 28.12 -5.79 4.23
N HIS A 280 27.85 -6.47 5.34
CA HIS A 280 26.50 -6.77 5.85
C HIS A 280 25.58 -5.53 6.01
N ARG A 281 26.12 -4.35 6.31
CA ARG A 281 25.36 -3.09 6.40
C ARG A 281 24.92 -2.59 5.02
N ARG A 282 25.75 -2.81 4.02
CA ARG A 282 25.52 -2.46 2.62
C ARG A 282 24.43 -3.38 2.04
N LEU A 283 24.58 -4.68 2.31
CA LEU A 283 23.56 -5.68 1.98
C LEU A 283 22.20 -5.27 2.57
N ALA A 284 22.14 -4.92 3.85
CA ALA A 284 20.94 -4.48 4.53
C ALA A 284 20.29 -3.23 3.87
N ALA A 285 21.10 -2.27 3.43
CA ALA A 285 20.60 -1.04 2.80
C ALA A 285 19.91 -1.28 1.45
N ALA A 286 20.35 -2.30 0.70
CA ALA A 286 19.73 -2.69 -0.57
C ALA A 286 18.56 -3.65 -0.37
N VAL A 287 18.62 -4.54 0.63
CA VAL A 287 17.56 -5.54 0.92
C VAL A 287 16.26 -4.87 1.36
N VAL A 288 16.33 -3.84 2.22
CA VAL A 288 15.12 -3.24 2.82
C VAL A 288 14.16 -2.64 1.78
N PRO A 289 14.60 -1.76 0.85
CA PRO A 289 13.68 -1.21 -0.17
C PRO A 289 13.08 -2.28 -1.08
N LEU A 290 13.90 -3.26 -1.49
CA LEU A 290 13.43 -4.37 -2.34
C LEU A 290 12.42 -5.26 -1.60
N ALA A 291 12.71 -5.63 -0.35
CA ALA A 291 11.81 -6.43 0.47
C ALA A 291 10.48 -5.71 0.72
N LEU A 292 10.53 -4.38 0.93
CA LEU A 292 9.33 -3.55 1.06
C LEU A 292 8.46 -3.62 -0.19
N THR A 293 9.06 -3.47 -1.38
CA THR A 293 8.32 -3.54 -2.64
C THR A 293 7.69 -4.91 -2.84
N VAL A 294 8.43 -5.99 -2.57
CA VAL A 294 7.91 -7.36 -2.68
C VAL A 294 6.77 -7.61 -1.69
N ALA A 295 6.94 -7.23 -0.43
CA ALA A 295 5.91 -7.41 0.59
C ALA A 295 4.65 -6.60 0.29
N PHE A 296 4.83 -5.34 -0.11
CA PHE A 296 3.71 -4.47 -0.46
C PHE A 296 3.00 -4.95 -1.73
N ALA A 297 3.75 -5.32 -2.77
CA ALA A 297 3.18 -5.87 -4.01
C ALA A 297 2.35 -7.14 -3.74
N ALA A 298 2.88 -8.05 -2.94
CA ALA A 298 2.17 -9.27 -2.59
C ALA A 298 0.86 -8.97 -1.86
N VAL A 299 0.88 -8.12 -0.82
CA VAL A 299 -0.33 -7.81 -0.06
C VAL A 299 -1.33 -7.01 -0.89
N ALA A 300 -0.87 -6.01 -1.67
CA ALA A 300 -1.73 -5.20 -2.54
C ALA A 300 -2.43 -6.02 -3.65
N LEU A 301 -1.82 -7.10 -4.11
CA LEU A 301 -2.41 -7.97 -5.13
C LEU A 301 -3.24 -9.09 -4.53
N PHE A 302 -2.79 -9.74 -3.46
CA PHE A 302 -3.46 -10.93 -2.94
C PHE A 302 -4.66 -10.60 -2.04
N VAL A 303 -4.62 -9.54 -1.24
CA VAL A 303 -5.73 -9.16 -0.34
C VAL A 303 -7.03 -8.90 -1.11
N PRO A 304 -7.05 -8.06 -2.17
CA PRO A 304 -8.26 -7.85 -2.97
C PRO A 304 -8.72 -9.13 -3.69
N GLN A 305 -7.81 -9.95 -4.19
CA GLN A 305 -8.14 -11.20 -4.87
C GLN A 305 -8.76 -12.23 -3.91
N MET A 306 -8.19 -12.37 -2.71
CA MET A 306 -8.74 -13.26 -1.67
C MET A 306 -10.13 -12.79 -1.24
N LYS A 307 -10.29 -11.47 -0.98
CA LYS A 307 -11.58 -10.86 -0.64
C LYS A 307 -12.62 -11.12 -1.74
N TRP A 308 -12.25 -10.88 -3.00
CA TRP A 308 -13.13 -11.10 -4.13
C TRP A 308 -13.56 -12.56 -4.26
N HIS A 309 -12.62 -13.49 -4.13
CA HIS A 309 -12.90 -14.92 -4.24
C HIS A 309 -13.90 -15.38 -3.17
N GLU A 310 -13.71 -14.94 -1.93
CA GLU A 310 -14.61 -15.29 -0.83
C GLU A 310 -15.96 -14.58 -0.95
N THR A 311 -15.99 -13.30 -1.33
CA THR A 311 -17.25 -12.58 -1.59
C THR A 311 -18.07 -13.30 -2.67
N ARG A 312 -17.44 -13.70 -3.77
CA ARG A 312 -18.10 -14.42 -4.86
C ARG A 312 -18.65 -15.78 -4.40
N ARG A 313 -17.87 -16.52 -3.61
CA ARG A 313 -18.31 -17.79 -3.04
C ARG A 313 -19.50 -17.63 -2.10
N LEU A 314 -19.53 -16.55 -1.32
CA LEU A 314 -20.66 -16.23 -0.44
C LEU A 314 -21.86 -15.75 -1.25
N ASP A 315 -21.69 -14.94 -2.29
CA ASP A 315 -22.77 -14.49 -3.18
C ASP A 315 -23.47 -15.66 -3.87
N ASP A 316 -22.71 -16.66 -4.32
CA ASP A 316 -23.27 -17.87 -4.91
C ASP A 316 -24.22 -18.63 -3.97
N ARG A 317 -23.96 -18.57 -2.66
CA ARG A 317 -24.78 -19.17 -1.60
C ARG A 317 -25.90 -18.25 -1.09
N ARG A 318 -25.62 -16.94 -1.07
CA ARG A 318 -26.50 -15.93 -0.49
C ARG A 318 -27.61 -15.50 -1.44
N ILE A 319 -27.32 -15.30 -2.72
CA ILE A 319 -28.29 -14.81 -3.70
C ILE A 319 -29.21 -15.95 -4.11
N VAL A 320 -30.48 -15.88 -3.66
CA VAL A 320 -31.56 -16.80 -4.02
C VAL A 320 -32.36 -16.25 -5.19
N ALA A 321 -32.36 -14.93 -5.37
CA ALA A 321 -33.04 -14.22 -6.47
C ALA A 321 -32.65 -14.75 -7.86
N ASN A 322 -33.57 -14.73 -8.81
CA ASN A 322 -33.36 -15.15 -10.20
C ASN A 322 -32.86 -14.00 -11.07
N HIS A 323 -33.40 -12.80 -10.85
CA HIS A 323 -33.04 -11.59 -11.60
C HIS A 323 -32.65 -10.45 -10.65
N MET A 324 -31.88 -9.51 -11.17
CA MET A 324 -31.45 -8.31 -10.47
C MET A 324 -31.64 -7.10 -11.38
N VAL A 325 -32.11 -5.99 -10.80
CA VAL A 325 -32.31 -4.72 -11.50
C VAL A 325 -31.42 -3.66 -10.86
N ARG A 326 -30.67 -2.95 -11.67
CA ARG A 326 -29.83 -1.82 -11.23
C ARG A 326 -29.83 -0.70 -12.27
N ALA A 327 -29.44 0.52 -11.87
CA ALA A 327 -29.25 1.62 -12.79
C ALA A 327 -27.96 2.40 -12.42
N PRO A 328 -27.25 3.00 -13.39
CA PRO A 328 -26.21 3.99 -13.09
C PRO A 328 -26.82 5.16 -12.30
N GLY A 329 -26.27 5.47 -11.13
CA GLY A 329 -26.82 6.49 -10.23
C GLY A 329 -27.98 6.04 -9.32
N GLY A 330 -28.28 4.73 -9.30
CA GLY A 330 -29.31 4.13 -8.44
C GLY A 330 -30.71 4.08 -9.06
N LEU A 331 -31.57 3.28 -8.46
CA LEU A 331 -32.96 3.12 -8.82
C LEU A 331 -33.85 3.97 -7.90
N PRO A 332 -34.97 4.52 -8.38
CA PRO A 332 -35.90 5.22 -7.50
C PRO A 332 -36.47 4.28 -6.43
N ALA A 333 -36.79 4.79 -5.26
CA ALA A 333 -37.37 4.00 -4.15
C ALA A 333 -38.67 3.27 -4.49
N THR A 334 -39.32 3.68 -5.56
CA THR A 334 -40.55 3.02 -6.11
C THR A 334 -40.23 1.79 -6.97
N ALA A 335 -38.96 1.62 -7.40
CA ALA A 335 -38.58 0.54 -8.31
C ALA A 335 -38.91 -0.87 -7.79
N PRO A 336 -38.73 -1.21 -6.49
CA PRO A 336 -39.13 -2.53 -5.99
C PRO A 336 -40.63 -2.80 -6.15
N ALA A 337 -41.46 -1.78 -5.91
CA ALA A 337 -42.90 -1.89 -6.08
C ALA A 337 -43.29 -2.06 -7.55
N THR A 338 -42.68 -1.27 -8.45
CA THR A 338 -42.90 -1.36 -9.91
C THR A 338 -42.48 -2.73 -10.44
N VAL A 339 -41.32 -3.24 -10.04
CA VAL A 339 -40.84 -4.57 -10.44
C VAL A 339 -41.72 -5.68 -9.84
N GLY A 340 -42.19 -5.48 -8.61
CA GLY A 340 -43.10 -6.44 -7.93
C GLY A 340 -44.45 -6.63 -8.62
N GLN A 341 -44.89 -5.67 -9.47
CA GLN A 341 -46.12 -5.75 -10.25
C GLN A 341 -45.96 -6.60 -11.53
N VAL A 342 -44.76 -6.99 -11.91
CA VAL A 342 -44.51 -7.83 -13.09
C VAL A 342 -45.16 -9.21 -12.85
N PRO A 343 -45.97 -9.72 -13.79
CA PRO A 343 -46.58 -11.03 -13.66
C PRO A 343 -45.53 -12.14 -13.45
N GLY A 344 -45.79 -12.98 -12.47
CA GLY A 344 -44.87 -14.08 -12.15
C GLY A 344 -43.79 -13.75 -11.09
N VAL A 345 -43.67 -12.51 -10.66
CA VAL A 345 -42.78 -12.13 -9.56
C VAL A 345 -43.34 -12.62 -8.23
N ALA A 346 -42.54 -13.32 -7.44
CA ALA A 346 -42.88 -13.78 -6.10
C ALA A 346 -42.46 -12.72 -5.04
N ALA A 347 -41.28 -12.14 -5.20
CA ALA A 347 -40.75 -11.09 -4.33
C ALA A 347 -39.80 -10.16 -5.11
N ALA A 348 -39.88 -8.86 -4.82
CA ALA A 348 -38.97 -7.84 -5.31
C ALA A 348 -38.52 -6.97 -4.13
N ILE A 349 -37.25 -6.99 -3.79
CA ILE A 349 -36.69 -6.30 -2.62
C ILE A 349 -35.55 -5.41 -3.05
N GLY A 350 -35.69 -4.12 -2.78
CA GLY A 350 -34.63 -3.13 -2.98
C GLY A 350 -33.65 -3.15 -1.82
N VAL A 351 -32.40 -2.93 -2.16
CA VAL A 351 -31.30 -2.81 -1.21
C VAL A 351 -30.52 -1.55 -1.54
N SER A 352 -30.30 -0.72 -0.54
CA SER A 352 -29.42 0.45 -0.62
C SER A 352 -28.37 0.40 0.46
N SER A 353 -27.21 0.99 0.19
CA SER A 353 -26.11 1.06 1.14
C SER A 353 -26.24 2.32 1.99
N THR A 354 -26.01 2.21 3.30
CA THR A 354 -25.91 3.33 4.23
C THR A 354 -24.83 3.04 5.25
N TYR A 355 -24.41 4.06 5.98
CA TYR A 355 -23.43 3.91 7.04
C TYR A 355 -24.09 4.11 8.40
N VAL A 356 -23.82 3.20 9.32
CA VAL A 356 -24.26 3.30 10.71
C VAL A 356 -23.10 3.07 11.66
N ARG A 357 -23.14 3.71 12.83
CA ARG A 357 -22.23 3.41 13.92
C ARG A 357 -23.02 2.85 15.10
N VAL A 358 -22.65 1.66 15.54
CA VAL A 358 -23.27 1.04 16.72
C VAL A 358 -22.59 1.62 17.96
N LEU A 359 -23.34 2.34 18.80
CA LEU A 359 -22.82 3.03 19.96
C LEU A 359 -22.72 2.11 21.18
N LEU A 360 -21.57 2.18 21.87
CA LEU A 360 -21.29 1.44 23.09
C LEU A 360 -21.24 2.41 24.27
N GLY A 361 -22.02 2.13 25.35
CA GLY A 361 -22.02 2.93 26.58
C GLY A 361 -22.90 4.18 26.53
N ASP A 362 -23.15 4.78 27.69
CA ASP A 362 -24.06 5.90 27.92
C ASP A 362 -23.36 7.24 28.14
N GLY A 363 -22.08 7.36 27.79
CA GLY A 363 -21.27 8.54 28.03
C GLY A 363 -21.59 9.71 27.07
N PRO A 364 -21.11 10.94 27.36
CA PRO A 364 -21.35 12.13 26.55
C PRO A 364 -20.67 12.09 25.18
N ALA A 365 -19.73 11.16 24.94
CA ALA A 365 -19.09 10.90 23.65
C ALA A 365 -19.09 9.39 23.41
N PRO A 366 -20.27 8.79 23.13
CA PRO A 366 -20.33 7.36 22.89
C PRO A 366 -19.51 7.01 21.64
N SER A 367 -18.63 6.03 21.78
CA SER A 367 -17.82 5.52 20.67
C SER A 367 -18.23 4.09 20.37
N GLY A 368 -18.16 3.71 19.10
CA GLY A 368 -18.52 2.36 18.72
C GLY A 368 -18.05 2.01 17.31
N PRO A 369 -18.14 0.73 16.93
CA PRO A 369 -17.76 0.30 15.59
C PRO A 369 -18.73 0.84 14.54
N GLY A 370 -18.17 1.45 13.49
CA GLY A 370 -18.93 1.76 12.28
C GLY A 370 -19.15 0.52 11.43
N ALA A 371 -20.26 0.49 10.73
CA ALA A 371 -20.61 -0.59 9.81
C ALA A 371 -21.25 -0.04 8.54
N VAL A 372 -20.92 -0.66 7.41
CA VAL A 372 -21.75 -0.53 6.22
C VAL A 372 -23.03 -1.34 6.47
N ALA A 373 -24.17 -0.69 6.36
CA ALA A 373 -25.47 -1.30 6.55
C ALA A 373 -26.19 -1.42 5.21
N ALA A 374 -26.85 -2.54 5.00
CA ALA A 374 -27.81 -2.71 3.92
C ALA A 374 -29.19 -2.26 4.43
N ALA A 375 -29.73 -1.20 3.83
CA ALA A 375 -31.09 -0.78 4.05
C ALA A 375 -31.98 -1.55 3.05
N VAL A 376 -32.97 -2.27 3.56
CA VAL A 376 -33.82 -3.13 2.73
C VAL A 376 -35.25 -2.63 2.73
N THR A 377 -35.90 -2.68 1.56
CA THR A 377 -37.33 -2.43 1.47
C THR A 377 -38.12 -3.53 2.19
N SER A 378 -39.30 -3.19 2.69
CA SER A 378 -40.13 -4.15 3.45
C SER A 378 -40.51 -5.35 2.58
N GLY A 379 -40.30 -6.56 3.10
CA GLY A 379 -40.67 -7.80 2.41
C GLY A 379 -39.91 -9.02 2.97
N PRO A 380 -40.21 -10.22 2.49
CA PRO A 380 -39.58 -11.46 2.93
C PRO A 380 -38.18 -11.57 2.35
N LEU A 381 -37.20 -11.00 3.06
CA LEU A 381 -35.78 -10.93 2.61
C LEU A 381 -35.21 -12.33 2.33
N GLY A 382 -35.60 -13.34 3.13
CA GLY A 382 -35.16 -14.72 2.96
C GLY A 382 -35.57 -15.36 1.61
N GLN A 383 -36.57 -14.83 0.93
CA GLN A 383 -36.97 -15.31 -0.42
C GLN A 383 -35.97 -14.88 -1.52
N VAL A 384 -35.27 -13.79 -1.34
CA VAL A 384 -34.32 -13.24 -2.32
C VAL A 384 -32.86 -13.39 -1.90
N LEU A 385 -32.59 -13.36 -0.60
CA LEU A 385 -31.26 -13.45 -0.01
C LEU A 385 -31.25 -14.38 1.19
N ASP A 386 -30.38 -15.39 1.18
CA ASP A 386 -30.09 -16.25 2.33
C ASP A 386 -28.83 -15.72 3.04
N LEU A 387 -29.00 -14.94 4.09
CA LEU A 387 -27.90 -14.38 4.87
C LEU A 387 -27.36 -15.36 5.93
N GLY A 388 -27.88 -16.56 6.04
CA GLY A 388 -27.48 -17.54 7.05
C GLY A 388 -27.81 -17.05 8.46
N THR A 389 -29.09 -16.84 8.75
CA THR A 389 -29.58 -16.38 10.04
C THR A 389 -29.25 -17.42 11.13
N SER A 390 -28.46 -17.02 12.13
CA SER A 390 -28.10 -17.88 13.26
C SER A 390 -29.04 -17.73 14.45
N ALA A 391 -29.68 -16.56 14.59
CA ALA A 391 -30.68 -16.29 15.64
C ALA A 391 -31.67 -15.23 15.16
N GLY A 392 -32.92 -15.31 15.59
CA GLY A 392 -33.99 -14.38 15.22
C GLY A 392 -34.56 -14.64 13.83
N SER A 393 -35.16 -13.62 13.18
CA SER A 393 -35.74 -13.69 11.84
C SER A 393 -35.54 -12.41 11.06
N LEU A 394 -35.16 -12.54 9.77
CA LEU A 394 -34.99 -11.44 8.83
C LEU A 394 -36.24 -11.14 8.00
N ASP A 395 -37.25 -12.01 8.02
CA ASP A 395 -38.39 -11.90 7.12
C ASP A 395 -39.36 -10.76 7.46
N ARG A 396 -39.29 -10.23 8.66
CA ARG A 396 -40.13 -9.13 9.15
C ARG A 396 -39.32 -8.13 9.95
N LEU A 397 -38.38 -7.46 9.29
CA LEU A 397 -37.69 -6.33 9.91
C LEU A 397 -38.69 -5.17 10.05
N GLY A 398 -39.04 -4.84 11.28
CA GLY A 398 -39.84 -3.68 11.62
C GLY A 398 -39.12 -2.38 11.31
N ARG A 399 -39.82 -1.24 11.43
CA ARG A 399 -39.20 0.08 11.21
C ARG A 399 -38.00 0.34 12.12
N ASN A 400 -38.09 -0.08 13.36
CA ASN A 400 -37.05 0.14 14.39
C ASN A 400 -36.28 -1.16 14.73
N ASP A 401 -36.24 -2.10 13.78
CA ASP A 401 -35.46 -3.33 13.95
C ASP A 401 -34.17 -3.24 13.15
N ILE A 402 -33.13 -3.88 13.68
CA ILE A 402 -31.83 -4.10 13.02
C ILE A 402 -31.48 -5.57 13.08
N ALA A 403 -30.82 -6.06 12.07
CA ALA A 403 -30.07 -7.31 12.15
C ALA A 403 -28.58 -7.01 12.06
N LEU A 404 -27.77 -7.70 12.84
CA LEU A 404 -26.32 -7.55 12.87
C LEU A 404 -25.63 -8.81 12.40
N SER A 405 -24.46 -8.66 11.80
CA SER A 405 -23.58 -9.79 11.57
C SER A 405 -23.16 -10.41 12.93
N GLU A 406 -22.86 -11.71 12.95
CA GLU A 406 -22.37 -12.40 14.15
C GLU A 406 -21.12 -11.70 14.72
N HIS A 407 -20.25 -11.23 13.84
CA HIS A 407 -19.07 -10.45 14.23
C HIS A 407 -19.45 -9.14 14.93
N MET A 408 -20.38 -8.37 14.34
CA MET A 408 -20.79 -7.09 14.91
C MET A 408 -21.54 -7.29 16.23
N ALA A 409 -22.48 -8.24 16.28
CA ALA A 409 -23.21 -8.60 17.49
C ALA A 409 -22.24 -9.03 18.62
N GLY A 410 -21.21 -9.82 18.29
CA GLY A 410 -20.16 -10.20 19.24
C GLY A 410 -19.32 -9.03 19.75
N ARG A 411 -18.97 -8.07 18.88
CA ARG A 411 -18.21 -6.85 19.25
C ARG A 411 -19.01 -5.97 20.22
N VAL A 412 -20.30 -5.79 19.96
CA VAL A 412 -21.17 -4.96 20.82
C VAL A 412 -21.80 -5.76 21.98
N ARG A 413 -21.57 -7.07 22.01
CA ARG A 413 -22.12 -8.01 23.01
C ARG A 413 -23.64 -7.97 23.11
N ALA A 414 -24.33 -7.71 21.98
CA ALA A 414 -25.77 -7.67 21.91
C ALA A 414 -26.34 -9.03 21.48
N LYS A 415 -27.50 -9.39 22.04
CA LYS A 415 -28.28 -10.60 21.73
C LYS A 415 -29.61 -10.20 21.08
N VAL A 416 -30.22 -11.14 20.37
CA VAL A 416 -31.56 -10.94 19.80
C VAL A 416 -32.55 -10.55 20.90
N GLY A 417 -33.25 -9.43 20.68
CA GLY A 417 -34.18 -8.81 21.61
C GLY A 417 -33.62 -7.58 22.32
N ASP A 418 -32.29 -7.41 22.38
CA ASP A 418 -31.65 -6.25 23.02
C ASP A 418 -31.90 -4.97 22.24
N GLU A 419 -31.98 -3.85 22.94
CA GLU A 419 -31.98 -2.50 22.35
C GLU A 419 -30.56 -2.04 22.09
N VAL A 420 -30.32 -1.54 20.88
CA VAL A 420 -29.03 -1.06 20.39
C VAL A 420 -29.17 0.40 19.95
N ARG A 421 -28.24 1.24 20.31
CA ARG A 421 -28.20 2.63 19.85
C ARG A 421 -27.34 2.73 18.59
N LEU A 422 -27.90 3.36 17.57
CA LEU A 422 -27.26 3.61 16.29
C LEU A 422 -27.09 5.11 16.07
N GLU A 423 -25.89 5.52 15.74
CA GLU A 423 -25.68 6.82 15.10
C GLU A 423 -25.84 6.61 13.59
N MET A 424 -26.81 7.31 13.04
CA MET A 424 -27.15 7.27 11.62
C MET A 424 -26.28 8.22 10.80
N GLU A 425 -26.30 8.14 9.50
CA GLU A 425 -25.56 9.01 8.59
C GLU A 425 -25.81 10.50 8.85
N SER A 426 -27.02 10.87 9.26
CA SER A 426 -27.38 12.23 9.66
C SER A 426 -26.73 12.71 10.98
N GLY A 427 -25.96 11.87 11.67
CA GLY A 427 -25.42 12.15 13.01
C GLY A 427 -26.46 12.02 14.14
N ARG A 428 -27.72 11.70 13.82
CA ARG A 428 -28.76 11.45 14.84
C ARG A 428 -28.65 10.03 15.38
N THR A 429 -28.96 9.90 16.66
CA THR A 429 -28.96 8.62 17.35
C THR A 429 -30.39 8.06 17.40
N GLU A 430 -30.54 6.82 16.99
CA GLU A 430 -31.79 6.05 17.05
C GLU A 430 -31.65 4.82 17.95
N GLN A 431 -32.73 4.48 18.66
CA GLN A 431 -32.84 3.23 19.40
C GLN A 431 -33.56 2.21 18.55
N VAL A 432 -32.91 1.06 18.34
CA VAL A 432 -33.43 -0.02 17.51
C VAL A 432 -33.28 -1.34 18.24
N ARG A 433 -34.19 -2.28 17.96
CA ARG A 433 -34.16 -3.62 18.55
C ARG A 433 -33.37 -4.57 17.64
N LEU A 434 -32.46 -5.36 18.21
CA LEU A 434 -31.78 -6.43 17.49
C LEU A 434 -32.76 -7.59 17.21
N ALA A 435 -33.22 -7.69 15.97
CA ALA A 435 -34.22 -8.67 15.54
C ALA A 435 -33.60 -9.99 15.08
N ALA A 436 -32.39 -9.96 14.52
CA ALA A 436 -31.71 -11.14 14.01
C ALA A 436 -30.18 -11.00 14.03
N VAL A 437 -29.50 -12.14 14.07
CA VAL A 437 -28.06 -12.27 13.85
C VAL A 437 -27.82 -13.18 12.66
N TYR A 438 -26.89 -12.80 11.78
CA TYR A 438 -26.58 -13.51 10.54
C TYR A 438 -25.08 -13.70 10.31
N THR A 439 -24.71 -14.74 9.53
CA THR A 439 -23.32 -15.17 9.36
C THR A 439 -22.68 -14.71 8.05
N ARG A 440 -23.47 -14.51 6.96
CA ARG A 440 -22.96 -14.24 5.60
C ARG A 440 -22.93 -12.73 5.31
N SER A 441 -22.16 -11.98 6.13
CA SER A 441 -22.08 -10.51 6.04
C SER A 441 -21.14 -10.00 4.96
N GLN A 442 -20.11 -10.75 4.62
CA GLN A 442 -19.05 -10.30 3.74
C GLN A 442 -19.55 -9.90 2.35
N GLY A 443 -19.19 -8.67 1.90
CA GLY A 443 -19.64 -8.10 0.63
C GLY A 443 -21.11 -7.63 0.62
N PHE A 444 -21.84 -7.78 1.74
CA PHE A 444 -23.22 -7.30 1.86
C PHE A 444 -23.35 -6.18 2.90
N GLY A 445 -22.70 -6.32 4.04
CA GLY A 445 -22.72 -5.37 5.14
C GLY A 445 -22.79 -6.09 6.49
N ASP A 446 -22.40 -5.38 7.55
CA ASP A 446 -22.40 -5.92 8.92
C ASP A 446 -23.69 -5.58 9.68
N ALA A 447 -24.58 -4.82 9.06
CA ALA A 447 -25.91 -4.51 9.59
C ALA A 447 -26.97 -4.54 8.47
N VAL A 448 -28.19 -4.90 8.80
CA VAL A 448 -29.35 -4.81 7.94
C VAL A 448 -30.44 -4.06 8.68
N LEU A 449 -30.99 -3.03 8.07
CA LEU A 449 -32.04 -2.20 8.67
C LEU A 449 -33.15 -1.88 7.68
N SER A 450 -34.26 -1.36 8.19
CA SER A 450 -35.40 -0.97 7.34
C SER A 450 -35.02 0.20 6.44
N GLY A 451 -35.33 0.10 5.14
CA GLY A 451 -35.16 1.20 4.18
C GLY A 451 -35.89 2.48 4.56
N ARG A 452 -37.00 2.37 5.30
CA ARG A 452 -37.73 3.53 5.85
C ARG A 452 -36.91 4.28 6.90
N LEU A 453 -36.20 3.56 7.75
CA LEU A 453 -35.32 4.16 8.75
C LEU A 453 -34.12 4.83 8.07
N ALA A 454 -33.49 4.15 7.12
CA ALA A 454 -32.37 4.71 6.37
C ALA A 454 -32.76 5.98 5.59
N ALA A 455 -33.90 5.96 4.90
CA ALA A 455 -34.40 7.10 4.14
C ALA A 455 -34.71 8.32 5.01
N ALA A 456 -35.16 8.13 6.26
CA ALA A 456 -35.44 9.22 7.21
C ALA A 456 -34.17 9.94 7.70
N HIS A 457 -32.99 9.30 7.58
CA HIS A 457 -31.72 9.81 8.07
C HIS A 457 -30.67 10.05 6.98
N ARG A 458 -31.05 9.99 5.71
CA ARG A 458 -30.17 10.29 4.59
C ARG A 458 -29.85 11.80 4.55
N GLN A 459 -28.59 12.14 4.31
CA GLN A 459 -28.15 13.54 4.24
C GLN A 459 -28.37 14.16 2.87
N ASP A 460 -28.20 13.38 1.77
CA ASP A 460 -28.18 13.90 0.41
C ASP A 460 -29.17 13.17 -0.51
N GLY A 461 -29.99 13.94 -1.23
CA GLY A 461 -30.80 13.51 -2.36
C GLY A 461 -32.00 12.63 -2.03
N PRO A 462 -32.80 12.26 -3.04
CA PRO A 462 -33.92 11.35 -2.88
C PRO A 462 -33.44 9.94 -2.54
N PRO A 463 -34.25 9.14 -1.83
CA PRO A 463 -33.92 7.75 -1.55
C PRO A 463 -33.80 6.97 -2.85
N VAL A 464 -32.63 6.33 -3.04
CA VAL A 464 -32.33 5.49 -4.19
C VAL A 464 -31.99 4.08 -3.72
N GLU A 465 -32.31 3.09 -4.51
CA GLU A 465 -31.92 1.71 -4.30
C GLU A 465 -30.71 1.39 -5.18
N ASP A 466 -29.70 0.75 -4.63
CA ASP A 466 -28.52 0.34 -5.39
C ASP A 466 -28.83 -0.86 -6.30
N LEU A 467 -29.69 -1.75 -5.80
CA LEU A 467 -30.03 -3.00 -6.45
C LEU A 467 -31.44 -3.47 -6.02
N VAL A 468 -32.22 -3.99 -6.95
CA VAL A 468 -33.46 -4.70 -6.66
C VAL A 468 -33.29 -6.18 -6.98
N TYR A 469 -33.44 -7.03 -5.98
CA TYR A 469 -33.43 -8.48 -6.11
C TYR A 469 -34.83 -8.97 -6.44
N VAL A 470 -34.96 -9.83 -7.45
CA VAL A 470 -36.23 -10.31 -7.96
C VAL A 470 -36.28 -11.84 -7.91
N ARG A 471 -37.29 -12.39 -7.25
CA ARG A 471 -37.57 -13.82 -7.22
C ARG A 471 -38.75 -14.12 -8.08
N SER A 472 -38.60 -15.03 -9.02
CA SER A 472 -39.72 -15.55 -9.85
C SER A 472 -40.48 -16.64 -9.08
N ARG A 473 -41.79 -16.77 -9.36
CA ARG A 473 -42.53 -17.97 -8.96
C ARG A 473 -42.01 -19.19 -9.74
N PRO A 474 -42.09 -20.39 -9.16
CA PRO A 474 -41.64 -21.60 -9.85
C PRO A 474 -42.27 -21.73 -11.23
N GLY A 475 -41.47 -21.97 -12.26
CA GLY A 475 -41.91 -22.13 -13.65
C GLY A 475 -42.24 -20.85 -14.42
N GLN A 476 -42.15 -19.66 -13.79
CA GLN A 476 -42.49 -18.37 -14.43
C GLN A 476 -41.28 -17.50 -14.78
N ASP A 477 -40.08 -18.03 -14.77
CA ASP A 477 -38.85 -17.27 -15.03
C ASP A 477 -38.88 -16.55 -16.39
N ARG A 478 -39.41 -17.18 -17.46
CA ARG A 478 -39.55 -16.56 -18.78
C ARG A 478 -40.50 -15.39 -18.78
N ALA A 479 -41.70 -15.57 -18.18
CA ALA A 479 -42.70 -14.50 -18.10
C ALA A 479 -42.14 -13.28 -17.31
N VAL A 480 -41.40 -13.53 -16.24
CA VAL A 480 -40.72 -12.47 -15.48
C VAL A 480 -39.66 -11.80 -16.34
N ALA A 481 -38.83 -12.55 -17.07
CA ALA A 481 -37.81 -11.99 -17.97
C ALA A 481 -38.44 -11.09 -19.05
N ASP A 482 -39.51 -11.53 -19.70
CA ASP A 482 -40.25 -10.76 -20.72
C ASP A 482 -40.85 -9.47 -20.12
N GLY A 483 -41.42 -9.55 -18.92
CA GLY A 483 -41.95 -8.40 -18.19
C GLY A 483 -40.84 -7.41 -17.77
N LEU A 484 -39.70 -7.90 -17.31
CA LEU A 484 -38.55 -7.07 -17.01
C LEU A 484 -37.99 -6.39 -18.28
N ASP A 485 -37.96 -7.08 -19.42
CA ASP A 485 -37.58 -6.49 -20.70
C ASP A 485 -38.55 -5.39 -21.17
N ALA A 486 -39.85 -5.53 -20.87
CA ALA A 486 -40.82 -4.44 -21.11
C ALA A 486 -40.52 -3.22 -20.22
N LEU A 487 -40.21 -3.43 -18.94
CA LEU A 487 -39.78 -2.35 -18.03
C LEU A 487 -38.47 -1.70 -18.48
N ARG A 488 -37.52 -2.46 -19.02
CA ARG A 488 -36.26 -1.93 -19.58
C ARG A 488 -36.54 -1.02 -20.79
N ARG A 489 -37.48 -1.35 -21.64
CA ARG A 489 -37.90 -0.48 -22.77
C ARG A 489 -38.49 0.84 -22.29
N ALA A 490 -39.27 0.80 -21.19
CA ALA A 490 -39.86 1.99 -20.57
C ALA A 490 -38.81 2.83 -19.78
N ASN A 491 -37.75 2.18 -19.27
CA ASN A 491 -36.71 2.80 -18.48
C ASN A 491 -35.32 2.43 -19.06
N PRO A 492 -34.82 3.11 -20.08
CA PRO A 492 -33.61 2.71 -20.80
C PRO A 492 -32.32 2.67 -19.95
N THR A 493 -32.29 3.38 -18.82
CA THR A 493 -31.17 3.39 -17.88
C THR A 493 -31.14 2.16 -16.96
N TRP A 494 -32.30 1.44 -16.87
CA TRP A 494 -32.39 0.25 -16.03
C TRP A 494 -31.70 -0.93 -16.72
N ARG A 495 -30.85 -1.63 -15.99
CA ARG A 495 -30.18 -2.86 -16.43
C ARG A 495 -30.84 -4.03 -15.74
N MET A 496 -31.40 -4.91 -16.55
CA MET A 496 -31.98 -6.17 -16.09
C MET A 496 -30.92 -7.25 -16.26
N LEU A 497 -30.57 -7.92 -15.18
CA LEU A 497 -29.51 -8.92 -15.14
C LEU A 497 -30.09 -10.21 -14.59
N ASP A 498 -29.76 -11.31 -15.24
CA ASP A 498 -29.86 -12.63 -14.64
C ASP A 498 -28.63 -12.90 -13.74
N ARG A 499 -28.58 -14.02 -13.07
CA ARG A 499 -27.45 -14.39 -12.22
C ARG A 499 -26.13 -14.43 -12.98
N ALA A 500 -26.14 -14.88 -14.23
CA ALA A 500 -24.92 -14.95 -15.04
C ALA A 500 -24.45 -13.56 -15.44
N GLY A 501 -25.38 -12.69 -15.88
CA GLY A 501 -25.11 -11.29 -16.20
C GLY A 501 -24.59 -10.50 -15.01
N TYR A 502 -25.19 -10.68 -13.82
CA TYR A 502 -24.73 -10.05 -12.58
C TYR A 502 -23.30 -10.47 -12.22
N ARG A 503 -22.99 -11.77 -12.29
CA ARG A 503 -21.64 -12.28 -12.08
C ARG A 503 -20.65 -11.71 -13.08
N ALA A 504 -21.02 -11.65 -14.36
CA ALA A 504 -20.17 -11.11 -15.42
C ALA A 504 -19.88 -9.61 -15.22
N GLU A 505 -20.87 -8.84 -14.76
CA GLU A 505 -20.69 -7.42 -14.46
C GLU A 505 -19.83 -7.20 -13.23
N ALA A 506 -20.06 -7.95 -12.16
CA ALA A 506 -19.22 -7.92 -10.96
C ALA A 506 -17.76 -8.31 -11.26
N GLN A 507 -17.56 -9.31 -12.15
CA GLN A 507 -16.21 -9.69 -12.61
C GLN A 507 -15.54 -8.56 -13.40
N ARG A 508 -16.25 -7.90 -14.32
CA ARG A 508 -15.72 -6.75 -15.08
C ARG A 508 -15.29 -5.60 -14.15
N GLN A 509 -16.09 -5.30 -13.14
CA GLN A 509 -15.77 -4.27 -12.16
C GLN A 509 -14.53 -4.64 -11.33
N GLN A 510 -14.41 -5.92 -10.96
CA GLN A 510 -13.21 -6.43 -10.28
C GLN A 510 -11.95 -6.33 -11.17
N ASP A 511 -12.06 -6.72 -12.45
CA ASP A 511 -10.95 -6.67 -13.40
C ASP A 511 -10.49 -5.21 -13.63
N ALA A 512 -11.43 -4.27 -13.69
CA ALA A 512 -11.14 -2.84 -13.77
C ALA A 512 -10.39 -2.37 -12.52
N SER A 513 -10.87 -2.72 -11.33
CA SER A 513 -10.21 -2.39 -10.05
C SER A 513 -8.80 -2.98 -9.96
N MET A 514 -8.62 -4.24 -10.41
CA MET A 514 -7.30 -4.88 -10.47
C MET A 514 -6.36 -4.17 -11.44
N THR A 515 -6.85 -3.71 -12.59
CA THR A 515 -6.02 -2.97 -13.55
C THR A 515 -5.48 -1.67 -12.95
N VAL A 516 -6.29 -0.96 -12.16
CA VAL A 516 -5.82 0.22 -11.42
C VAL A 516 -4.76 -0.17 -10.39
N THR A 517 -4.99 -1.24 -9.65
CA THR A 517 -4.01 -1.76 -8.68
C THR A 517 -2.68 -2.10 -9.36
N TYR A 518 -2.70 -2.76 -10.53
CA TYR A 518 -1.49 -3.05 -11.30
C TYR A 518 -0.78 -1.78 -11.78
N LEU A 519 -1.53 -0.77 -12.21
CA LEU A 519 -0.97 0.51 -12.65
C LEU A 519 -0.25 1.22 -11.49
N LEU A 520 -0.91 1.34 -10.36
CA LEU A 520 -0.36 1.99 -9.17
C LEU A 520 0.86 1.22 -8.63
N LEU A 521 0.79 -0.10 -8.62
CA LEU A 521 1.90 -0.95 -8.22
C LEU A 521 3.07 -0.85 -9.21
N GLY A 522 2.78 -0.73 -10.51
CA GLY A 522 3.79 -0.48 -11.54
C GLY A 522 4.58 0.80 -11.27
N VAL A 523 3.90 1.87 -10.91
CA VAL A 523 4.53 3.17 -10.56
C VAL A 523 5.46 3.01 -9.35
N ILE A 524 5.01 2.34 -8.27
CA ILE A 524 5.86 2.07 -7.09
C ILE A 524 7.06 1.20 -7.48
N THR A 525 6.85 0.20 -8.32
CA THR A 525 7.90 -0.73 -8.75
C THR A 525 8.97 -0.01 -9.57
N VAL A 526 8.58 0.85 -10.51
CA VAL A 526 9.51 1.68 -11.31
C VAL A 526 10.30 2.61 -10.39
N PHE A 527 9.63 3.29 -9.47
CA PHE A 527 10.29 4.16 -8.49
C PHE A 527 11.31 3.41 -7.63
N THR A 528 10.92 2.26 -7.08
CA THR A 528 11.81 1.45 -6.26
C THR A 528 12.98 0.91 -7.07
N SER A 529 12.73 0.55 -8.34
CA SER A 529 13.78 0.13 -9.29
C SER A 529 14.84 1.20 -9.46
N ILE A 530 14.43 2.43 -9.72
CA ILE A 530 15.34 3.58 -9.85
C ILE A 530 16.12 3.79 -8.55
N SER A 531 15.45 3.72 -7.39
CA SER A 531 16.08 3.88 -6.09
C SER A 531 17.13 2.80 -5.80
N VAL A 532 16.81 1.56 -6.13
CA VAL A 532 17.73 0.41 -5.94
C VAL A 532 18.91 0.50 -6.89
N VAL A 533 18.67 0.79 -8.18
CA VAL A 533 19.75 1.02 -9.16
C VAL A 533 20.69 2.11 -8.66
N ASN A 534 20.12 3.23 -8.24
CA ASN A 534 20.88 4.34 -7.71
C ASN A 534 21.75 3.94 -6.49
N THR A 535 21.16 3.22 -5.53
CA THR A 535 21.88 2.73 -4.35
C THR A 535 23.00 1.77 -4.72
N LEU A 536 22.75 0.84 -5.64
CA LEU A 536 23.77 -0.12 -6.09
C LEU A 536 24.88 0.54 -6.91
N VAL A 537 24.55 1.50 -7.75
CA VAL A 537 25.57 2.28 -8.49
C VAL A 537 26.48 3.01 -7.53
N MET A 538 25.91 3.75 -6.56
CA MET A 538 26.70 4.48 -5.56
C MET A 538 27.60 3.55 -4.73
N THR A 539 27.06 2.42 -4.26
CA THR A 539 27.85 1.45 -3.48
C THR A 539 28.93 0.76 -4.31
N THR A 540 28.74 0.65 -5.62
CA THR A 540 29.74 0.07 -6.53
C THR A 540 30.86 1.05 -6.85
N MET A 541 30.54 2.33 -7.02
CA MET A 541 31.55 3.37 -7.22
C MET A 541 32.51 3.49 -6.01
N GLU A 542 32.02 3.31 -4.78
CA GLU A 542 32.86 3.25 -3.59
C GLU A 542 33.90 2.10 -3.61
N ARG A 543 33.61 1.04 -4.35
CA ARG A 543 34.42 -0.18 -4.43
C ARG A 543 35.35 -0.21 -5.64
N SER A 544 35.37 0.82 -6.47
CA SER A 544 36.25 0.86 -7.65
C SER A 544 37.72 0.63 -7.29
N ARG A 545 38.16 1.18 -6.15
CA ARG A 545 39.52 0.96 -5.59
C ARG A 545 39.73 -0.50 -5.13
N GLU A 546 38.76 -1.13 -4.47
CA GLU A 546 38.82 -2.55 -4.06
C GLU A 546 38.93 -3.45 -5.30
N PHE A 547 38.19 -3.16 -6.36
CA PHE A 547 38.26 -3.92 -7.61
C PHE A 547 39.59 -3.71 -8.34
N ALA A 548 40.15 -2.49 -8.31
CA ALA A 548 41.45 -2.23 -8.86
C ALA A 548 42.54 -3.03 -8.10
N LEU A 549 42.48 -3.07 -6.77
CA LEU A 549 43.41 -3.86 -5.95
C LEU A 549 43.28 -5.37 -6.22
N LEU A 550 42.07 -5.90 -6.30
CA LEU A 550 41.84 -7.32 -6.66
C LEU A 550 42.47 -7.68 -8.02
N ARG A 551 42.40 -6.76 -8.99
CA ARG A 551 42.99 -6.94 -10.32
C ARG A 551 44.51 -6.85 -10.28
N LEU A 552 45.10 -6.02 -9.42
CA LEU A 552 46.53 -5.96 -9.23
C LEU A 552 47.08 -7.24 -8.57
N VAL A 553 46.30 -7.89 -7.70
CA VAL A 553 46.64 -9.18 -7.08
C VAL A 553 46.40 -10.36 -8.03
N GLY A 554 45.94 -10.10 -9.27
CA GLY A 554 45.81 -11.14 -10.32
C GLY A 554 44.39 -11.63 -10.59
N ALA A 555 43.33 -11.02 -10.02
CA ALA A 555 41.95 -11.37 -10.34
C ALA A 555 41.60 -10.95 -11.76
N THR A 556 41.05 -11.88 -12.57
CA THR A 556 40.59 -11.59 -13.93
C THR A 556 39.31 -10.75 -13.92
N ARG A 557 39.09 -9.97 -14.99
CA ARG A 557 37.87 -9.19 -15.17
C ARG A 557 36.61 -10.07 -15.07
N ARG A 558 36.66 -11.31 -15.60
CA ARG A 558 35.55 -12.28 -15.55
C ARG A 558 35.23 -12.70 -14.11
N GLN A 559 36.24 -12.89 -13.29
CA GLN A 559 36.08 -13.26 -11.86
C GLN A 559 35.42 -12.12 -11.06
N VAL A 560 35.85 -10.87 -11.26
CA VAL A 560 35.26 -9.71 -10.59
C VAL A 560 33.79 -9.53 -11.02
N VAL A 561 33.47 -9.65 -12.31
CA VAL A 561 32.10 -9.57 -12.80
C VAL A 561 31.22 -10.70 -12.22
N ARG A 562 31.73 -11.93 -12.18
CA ARG A 562 31.00 -13.08 -11.62
C ARG A 562 30.74 -12.89 -10.12
N MET A 563 31.73 -12.38 -9.39
CA MET A 563 31.59 -12.02 -7.96
C MET A 563 30.47 -10.98 -7.76
N MET A 564 30.47 -9.88 -8.54
CA MET A 564 29.44 -8.83 -8.45
C MET A 564 28.04 -9.37 -8.77
N ARG A 565 27.91 -10.20 -9.81
CA ARG A 565 26.63 -10.84 -10.16
C ARG A 565 26.09 -11.72 -9.02
N LEU A 566 26.96 -12.53 -8.42
CA LEU A 566 26.59 -13.36 -7.28
C LEU A 566 26.20 -12.54 -6.06
N GLU A 567 26.93 -11.45 -5.75
CA GLU A 567 26.54 -10.54 -4.66
C GLU A 567 25.16 -9.91 -4.91
N THR A 568 24.89 -9.45 -6.13
CA THR A 568 23.58 -8.90 -6.50
C THR A 568 22.49 -9.97 -6.38
N ALA A 569 22.73 -11.18 -6.87
CA ALA A 569 21.80 -12.30 -6.76
C ALA A 569 21.47 -12.65 -5.30
N VAL A 570 22.48 -12.67 -4.43
CA VAL A 570 22.30 -12.88 -2.98
C VAL A 570 21.46 -11.75 -2.36
N THR A 571 21.73 -10.50 -2.73
CA THR A 571 20.99 -9.34 -2.22
C THR A 571 19.50 -9.45 -2.57
N VAL A 572 19.21 -9.81 -3.80
CA VAL A 572 17.83 -9.97 -4.29
C VAL A 572 17.16 -11.17 -3.65
N LEU A 573 17.83 -12.30 -3.56
CA LEU A 573 17.28 -13.48 -2.89
C LEU A 573 16.98 -13.19 -1.42
N ALA A 574 17.86 -12.50 -0.72
CA ALA A 574 17.61 -12.06 0.66
C ALA A 574 16.38 -11.14 0.75
N ALA A 575 16.24 -10.19 -0.18
CA ALA A 575 15.10 -9.28 -0.23
C ALA A 575 13.78 -10.02 -0.53
N LEU A 576 13.80 -10.97 -1.46
CA LEU A 576 12.65 -11.83 -1.76
C LEU A 576 12.23 -12.66 -0.56
N LEU A 577 13.18 -13.29 0.14
CA LEU A 577 12.89 -14.10 1.33
C LEU A 577 12.29 -13.26 2.46
N VAL A 578 12.87 -12.09 2.74
CA VAL A 578 12.35 -11.17 3.76
C VAL A 578 10.99 -10.62 3.37
N GLY A 579 10.82 -10.15 2.13
CA GLY A 579 9.56 -9.63 1.63
C GLY A 579 8.46 -10.68 1.61
N ALA A 580 8.77 -11.91 1.18
CA ALA A 580 7.85 -13.04 1.20
C ALA A 580 7.47 -13.44 2.64
N ALA A 581 8.40 -13.45 3.58
CA ALA A 581 8.11 -13.76 4.99
C ALA A 581 7.15 -12.73 5.61
N VAL A 582 7.37 -11.43 5.37
CA VAL A 582 6.47 -10.35 5.82
C VAL A 582 5.09 -10.49 5.15
N ALA A 583 5.04 -10.67 3.84
CA ALA A 583 3.80 -10.85 3.09
C ALA A 583 3.02 -12.07 3.60
N SER A 584 3.68 -13.23 3.75
CA SER A 584 3.04 -14.46 4.22
C SER A 584 2.46 -14.29 5.63
N ALA A 585 3.18 -13.64 6.55
CA ALA A 585 2.67 -13.38 7.89
C ALA A 585 1.36 -12.54 7.86
N VAL A 586 1.32 -11.50 7.04
CA VAL A 586 0.13 -10.64 6.88
C VAL A 586 -1.00 -11.39 6.19
N LEU A 587 -0.71 -12.14 5.12
CA LEU A 587 -1.71 -12.89 4.35
C LEU A 587 -2.31 -14.06 5.15
N ILE A 588 -1.53 -14.73 5.99
CA ILE A 588 -2.03 -15.76 6.89
C ILE A 588 -2.99 -15.16 7.93
N ALA A 589 -2.63 -14.00 8.53
CA ALA A 589 -3.49 -13.30 9.47
C ALA A 589 -4.79 -12.85 8.79
N PHE A 590 -4.69 -12.30 7.58
CA PHE A 590 -5.84 -11.87 6.78
C PHE A 590 -6.71 -13.05 6.35
N SER A 591 -6.11 -14.19 5.94
CA SER A 591 -6.86 -15.41 5.59
C SER A 591 -7.66 -15.93 6.76
N ARG A 592 -7.08 -15.92 7.97
CA ARG A 592 -7.82 -16.29 9.20
C ARG A 592 -8.99 -15.37 9.48
N ALA A 593 -8.80 -14.06 9.31
CA ALA A 593 -9.87 -13.08 9.45
C ALA A 593 -11.00 -13.28 8.43
N LEU A 594 -10.67 -13.73 7.21
CA LEU A 594 -11.59 -13.85 6.10
C LEU A 594 -12.38 -15.16 6.12
N THR A 595 -11.69 -16.30 6.36
CA THR A 595 -12.23 -17.66 6.18
C THR A 595 -12.20 -18.49 7.45
N GLY A 596 -11.66 -17.97 8.55
CA GLY A 596 -11.38 -18.74 9.78
C GLY A 596 -10.21 -19.73 9.61
N SER A 597 -9.70 -19.94 8.37
CA SER A 597 -8.60 -20.84 8.07
C SER A 597 -7.29 -20.06 7.86
N GLY A 598 -6.16 -20.60 8.33
CA GLY A 598 -4.85 -19.98 8.16
C GLY A 598 -4.14 -20.36 6.85
N SER A 599 -4.86 -20.86 5.87
CA SER A 599 -4.30 -21.30 4.58
C SER A 599 -4.64 -20.30 3.48
N PRO A 600 -3.78 -19.29 3.22
CA PRO A 600 -3.97 -18.42 2.07
C PRO A 600 -3.77 -19.23 0.78
N HIS A 601 -4.67 -19.09 -0.18
CA HIS A 601 -4.57 -19.69 -1.51
C HIS A 601 -4.23 -18.59 -2.53
N PRO A 602 -2.96 -18.11 -2.58
CA PRO A 602 -2.59 -17.13 -3.59
C PRO A 602 -2.60 -17.78 -4.97
N PRO A 603 -3.13 -17.12 -6.01
CA PRO A 603 -3.03 -17.61 -7.37
C PRO A 603 -1.56 -17.76 -7.76
N ALA A 604 -1.17 -18.95 -8.23
CA ALA A 604 0.22 -19.24 -8.59
C ALA A 604 0.76 -18.29 -9.68
N SER A 605 -0.10 -17.85 -10.60
CA SER A 605 0.23 -16.86 -11.64
C SER A 605 0.67 -15.52 -11.07
N THR A 606 -0.02 -15.00 -10.06
CA THR A 606 0.30 -13.72 -9.42
C THR A 606 1.59 -13.83 -8.60
N ALA A 607 1.80 -14.95 -7.89
CA ALA A 607 3.04 -15.22 -7.19
C ALA A 607 4.23 -15.29 -8.16
N ALA A 608 4.07 -16.00 -9.27
CA ALA A 608 5.07 -16.10 -10.34
C ALA A 608 5.38 -14.71 -10.95
N LEU A 609 4.38 -13.86 -11.16
CA LEU A 609 4.56 -12.49 -11.67
C LEU A 609 5.41 -11.64 -10.73
N ILE A 610 5.15 -11.70 -9.41
CA ILE A 610 5.92 -10.96 -8.40
C ILE A 610 7.38 -11.44 -8.38
N ILE A 611 7.59 -12.75 -8.37
CA ILE A 611 8.93 -13.36 -8.36
C ILE A 611 9.67 -13.01 -9.65
N ALA A 612 9.02 -13.13 -10.81
CA ALA A 612 9.60 -12.81 -12.11
C ALA A 612 9.92 -11.32 -12.23
N GLY A 613 9.03 -10.43 -11.78
CA GLY A 613 9.24 -8.98 -11.76
C GLY A 613 10.42 -8.58 -10.88
N ALA A 614 10.50 -9.12 -9.67
CA ALA A 614 11.62 -8.89 -8.76
C ALA A 614 12.93 -9.47 -9.33
N GLY A 615 12.87 -10.65 -9.95
CA GLY A 615 14.02 -11.28 -10.62
C GLY A 615 14.52 -10.47 -11.83
N ALA A 616 13.60 -9.99 -12.67
CA ALA A 616 13.93 -9.13 -13.82
C ALA A 616 14.57 -7.82 -13.38
N LEU A 617 14.03 -7.19 -12.32
CA LEU A 617 14.59 -5.99 -11.72
C LEU A 617 16.02 -6.23 -11.22
N ALA A 618 16.24 -7.36 -10.58
CA ALA A 618 17.55 -7.77 -10.11
C ALA A 618 18.57 -7.95 -11.22
N LEU A 619 18.17 -8.63 -12.28
CA LEU A 619 19.02 -8.86 -13.44
C LEU A 619 19.36 -7.54 -14.15
N ALA A 620 18.35 -6.68 -14.39
CA ALA A 620 18.54 -5.36 -14.99
C ALA A 620 19.51 -4.50 -14.17
N THR A 621 19.34 -4.48 -12.85
CA THR A 621 20.21 -3.75 -11.91
C THR A 621 21.63 -4.32 -11.92
N GLY A 622 21.79 -5.64 -11.85
CA GLY A 622 23.10 -6.30 -11.88
C GLY A 622 23.86 -6.03 -13.19
N VAL A 623 23.17 -6.04 -14.32
CA VAL A 623 23.74 -5.71 -15.64
C VAL A 623 24.16 -4.23 -15.71
N ALA A 624 23.29 -3.30 -15.26
CA ALA A 624 23.56 -1.86 -15.27
C ALA A 624 24.79 -1.52 -14.43
N VAL A 625 24.85 -2.02 -13.17
CA VAL A 625 25.96 -1.82 -12.24
C VAL A 625 27.26 -2.40 -12.80
N THR A 626 27.20 -3.61 -13.37
CA THR A 626 28.38 -4.26 -13.97
C THR A 626 28.93 -3.46 -15.16
N ARG A 627 28.05 -2.94 -16.03
CA ARG A 627 28.47 -2.11 -17.17
C ARG A 627 29.14 -0.79 -16.74
N ILE A 628 28.61 -0.15 -15.70
CA ILE A 628 29.17 1.12 -15.18
C ILE A 628 30.54 0.86 -14.53
N ALA A 629 30.65 -0.16 -13.68
CA ALA A 629 31.92 -0.50 -13.01
C ALA A 629 33.04 -0.87 -13.98
N LEU A 630 32.70 -1.41 -15.16
CA LEU A 630 33.70 -1.83 -16.16
C LEU A 630 34.12 -0.72 -17.13
N ARG A 631 33.45 0.44 -17.15
CA ARG A 631 33.81 1.59 -17.99
C ARG A 631 35.01 2.36 -17.48
N GLU A 632 35.28 2.33 -16.16
CA GLU A 632 36.43 3.02 -15.58
C GLU A 632 37.73 2.25 -15.84
N ARG A 633 38.74 2.94 -16.39
CA ARG A 633 40.08 2.41 -16.60
C ARG A 633 40.81 2.29 -15.24
N PRO A 634 41.48 1.14 -14.94
CA PRO A 634 42.18 0.96 -13.66
C PRO A 634 43.20 2.05 -13.32
N SER A 635 43.82 2.63 -14.35
CA SER A 635 44.83 3.70 -14.20
C SER A 635 44.22 5.05 -13.78
N ALA A 636 42.93 5.30 -14.05
CA ALA A 636 42.26 6.52 -13.62
C ALA A 636 41.87 6.47 -12.13
N ALA A 637 41.49 5.28 -11.65
CA ALA A 637 41.10 5.05 -10.23
C ALA A 637 42.28 5.23 -9.23
N LEU A 638 43.53 5.11 -9.71
CA LEU A 638 44.74 5.31 -8.92
C LEU A 638 45.27 6.76 -8.94
N ARG A 639 44.90 7.57 -9.95
CA ARG A 639 45.37 8.96 -10.07
C ARG A 639 44.47 9.99 -9.38
N GLY A 640 43.28 9.59 -8.92
CA GLY A 640 42.32 10.44 -8.21
C GLY A 640 42.44 10.38 -6.68
N ALA A 641 43.59 9.98 -6.16
CA ALA A 641 43.87 9.89 -4.73
C ALA A 641 44.81 11.02 -4.25
#